data_5d2fa5eae12de670ad1b97f461c24327
#
_entry.id   5d2fa5eae12de670ad1b97f461c24327
#
_cell.length_a   1.000
_cell.length_b   1.000
_cell.length_c   1.000
_cell.angle_alpha   90.00
_cell.angle_beta   90.00
_cell.angle_gamma   90.00
#
_symmetry.space_group_name_H-M   'P 1'
#
loop_
_entity.id
_entity.type
_entity.pdbx_description
1 polymer ?
#
loop_
_entity_poly.entity_id
_entity_poly.type
_entity_poly.pdbx_seq_one_letter_code
_entity_poly.pdbx_strand_id
1 'polypeptide(L)'
;MRDVGRSVGNKPDGSPLPITGEGQGERVYFSKKLMCPTTGLCYRDPAPNNFSFNSPQGACPHCKGLGIVPAVDVESVDYQQMAAYVQSLSIDEQKAWAEKWAESVDKMVTCPECGGKRLNREALHFRIDGKNIAEVCDMELADLYAWMTTVEEKMETKQRTIAHEIIKEISTRLKFLLDVGLHYLSLSRGSATLSGGESQRIRLATQIGTKLVNVLYILDEPSIGLHQRDNVRLINSLKQLRDEGNTVIVVEHDKDMMLNADYIVDMGPLAGRKGGEVVFQGTPAEMLQTDTLTSRFLNGKEKIEVPKERRKGNGKVLRIVGARGNNLKNVTVEIPLGMLVCITGVSGSGKSTLINETLQPYLSQYFYPSKQEPLAFDSIEGVEAIDKVVSVDQSPLGRTPRSNPATYTEVFTDIRKLFVEMPESKMRAYKPGRFSFNVAGGRCETCGGNGYKTIQMNFLPDVLVPCEACHGKRYNRETLEVRFKGKSIADVLDMTINQAVEFFENQPKILQKIKVLQEVGLGYIKLGQPSSTLSGGESQRVKLATELAKKDTGKTLYILDEPTTGLHFEDIHTLMQVLNRLIDKGNTVIVIEHNLDVIKLADHIIDMGPEGGQQGGTVIVTGTPESVARSGKGITSEFLKKEL
;
A
#
# COMPACT_ATOMS: atom_id res chain seq x y z
N MET A 1 -9.39 34.61 38.77
CA MET A 1 -10.27 35.72 38.33
C MET A 1 -10.89 36.32 39.54
N ARG A 2 -10.51 37.54 39.94
CA ARG A 2 -11.20 38.31 41.00
C ARG A 2 -12.29 39.11 40.31
N ASP A 3 -13.53 38.97 40.79
CA ASP A 3 -14.65 39.82 40.43
C ASP A 3 -14.33 41.29 40.65
N VAL A 4 -14.27 42.03 39.56
CA VAL A 4 -14.33 43.49 39.59
C VAL A 4 -15.54 43.90 38.76
N GLY A 5 -16.69 43.99 39.45
CA GLY A 5 -17.91 44.57 38.90
C GLY A 5 -17.74 46.05 38.62
N ARG A 6 -17.42 46.41 37.37
CA ARG A 6 -17.73 47.71 36.76
C ARG A 6 -17.93 47.50 35.26
N SER A 7 -19.11 47.85 34.79
CA SER A 7 -19.45 47.86 33.38
C SER A 7 -18.59 48.89 32.62
N VAL A 8 -17.65 48.45 31.83
CA VAL A 8 -16.90 49.28 30.92
C VAL A 8 -17.62 49.23 29.57
N GLY A 9 -18.16 50.35 29.10
CA GLY A 9 -18.81 50.47 27.80
C GLY A 9 -17.79 50.37 26.68
N ASN A 10 -18.17 49.76 25.56
CA ASN A 10 -17.38 49.75 24.31
C ASN A 10 -17.81 50.91 23.41
N LYS A 11 -16.89 51.41 22.58
CA LYS A 11 -17.26 52.30 21.49
C LYS A 11 -18.20 51.59 20.50
N PRO A 12 -18.95 52.32 19.64
CA PRO A 12 -19.87 51.74 18.66
C PRO A 12 -19.19 50.77 17.64
N ASP A 13 -17.89 50.91 17.45
CA ASP A 13 -17.05 50.07 16.58
C ASP A 13 -16.53 48.78 17.30
N GLY A 14 -16.92 48.59 18.58
CA GLY A 14 -16.48 47.42 19.37
C GLY A 14 -15.10 47.53 19.98
N SER A 15 -14.39 48.66 19.80
CA SER A 15 -13.08 48.85 20.45
C SER A 15 -13.22 49.24 21.94
N PRO A 16 -12.29 48.84 22.83
CA PRO A 16 -12.35 49.15 24.26
C PRO A 16 -12.13 50.65 24.53
N LEU A 17 -12.85 51.16 25.53
CA LEU A 17 -12.59 52.51 26.08
C LEU A 17 -11.37 52.50 26.99
N PRO A 18 -10.47 53.52 26.92
CA PRO A 18 -9.37 53.63 27.85
C PRO A 18 -9.88 53.93 29.29
N ILE A 19 -9.36 53.24 30.28
CA ILE A 19 -9.61 53.53 31.69
C ILE A 19 -8.66 54.65 32.06
N THR A 20 -9.19 55.88 32.27
CA THR A 20 -8.43 57.00 32.81
C THR A 20 -8.34 56.93 34.31
N GLY A 21 -7.19 56.51 34.86
CA GLY A 21 -6.79 56.69 36.22
C GLY A 21 -5.57 57.59 36.25
N GLU A 22 -5.59 58.65 37.05
CA GLU A 22 -4.42 59.50 37.26
C GLU A 22 -3.33 58.70 37.99
N GLY A 23 -2.32 58.26 37.24
CA GLY A 23 -1.13 57.59 37.70
C GLY A 23 -0.34 57.09 36.52
N GLN A 24 1.00 57.23 36.49
CA GLN A 24 1.89 56.66 35.50
C GLN A 24 1.84 55.11 35.52
N GLY A 25 0.78 54.54 34.97
CA GLY A 25 0.58 53.11 34.85
C GLY A 25 0.29 52.73 33.38
N GLU A 26 0.80 51.59 32.95
CA GLU A 26 0.53 50.98 31.64
C GLU A 26 -0.97 50.91 31.40
N ARG A 27 -1.42 51.39 30.23
CA ARG A 27 -2.82 51.28 29.80
C ARG A 27 -3.15 49.83 29.54
N VAL A 28 -3.97 49.22 30.36
CA VAL A 28 -4.46 47.85 30.16
C VAL A 28 -5.82 47.89 29.46
N TYR A 29 -5.94 47.28 28.30
CA TYR A 29 -7.16 47.18 27.53
C TYR A 29 -7.90 45.88 27.88
N PHE A 30 -9.20 45.99 28.18
CA PHE A 30 -10.07 44.83 28.40
C PHE A 30 -11.12 44.75 27.29
N SER A 31 -11.28 43.57 26.71
CA SER A 31 -12.32 43.29 25.72
C SER A 31 -13.10 42.04 26.10
N LYS A 32 -14.39 42.00 25.75
CA LYS A 32 -15.21 40.78 25.81
C LYS A 32 -14.81 39.74 24.77
N LYS A 33 -14.09 40.17 23.73
CA LYS A 33 -13.54 39.28 22.71
C LYS A 33 -12.15 38.78 23.11
N LEU A 34 -11.72 37.63 22.60
CA LEU A 34 -10.38 37.09 22.81
C LEU A 34 -9.35 38.04 22.17
N MET A 35 -8.82 38.96 22.95
CA MET A 35 -7.87 39.99 22.50
C MET A 35 -6.62 40.01 23.39
N CYS A 36 -5.46 40.07 22.74
CA CYS A 36 -4.19 40.30 23.45
C CYS A 36 -4.12 41.78 23.88
N PRO A 37 -4.02 42.09 25.17
CA PRO A 37 -3.99 43.48 25.65
C PRO A 37 -2.72 44.23 25.24
N THR A 38 -1.64 43.51 24.94
CA THR A 38 -0.33 44.10 24.58
C THR A 38 -0.23 44.41 23.09
N THR A 39 -0.75 43.51 22.22
CA THR A 39 -0.61 43.64 20.76
C THR A 39 -1.89 44.11 20.06
N GLY A 40 -3.03 44.11 20.74
CA GLY A 40 -4.34 44.43 20.16
C GLY A 40 -4.90 43.36 19.21
N LEU A 41 -4.20 42.25 19.04
CA LEU A 41 -4.66 41.13 18.20
C LEU A 41 -5.93 40.52 18.80
N CYS A 42 -6.98 40.46 17.99
CA CYS A 42 -8.27 39.84 18.35
C CYS A 42 -8.41 38.50 17.63
N TYR A 43 -8.80 37.47 18.37
CA TYR A 43 -9.20 36.19 17.83
C TYR A 43 -10.73 36.12 17.72
N ARG A 44 -11.22 35.39 16.74
CA ARG A 44 -12.66 35.07 16.63
C ARG A 44 -13.05 34.10 17.75
N ASP A 45 -14.32 34.11 18.12
CA ASP A 45 -14.84 33.10 19.04
C ASP A 45 -14.63 31.70 18.42
N PRO A 46 -14.03 30.75 19.18
CA PRO A 46 -13.68 29.46 18.62
C PRO A 46 -14.94 28.65 18.27
N ALA A 47 -15.02 28.23 17.03
CA ALA A 47 -16.03 27.32 16.50
C ALA A 47 -15.35 26.07 15.96
N PRO A 48 -16.02 24.90 15.88
CA PRO A 48 -15.42 23.67 15.38
C PRO A 48 -14.75 23.81 14.00
N ASN A 49 -15.33 24.63 13.12
CA ASN A 49 -14.79 24.89 11.77
C ASN A 49 -13.42 25.59 11.79
N ASN A 50 -13.07 26.31 12.85
CA ASN A 50 -11.78 26.97 13.00
C ASN A 50 -10.63 25.96 13.22
N PHE A 51 -10.97 24.76 13.67
CA PHE A 51 -10.02 23.67 13.93
C PHE A 51 -10.03 22.58 12.85
N SER A 52 -10.75 22.80 11.75
CA SER A 52 -10.81 21.87 10.62
C SER A 52 -9.96 22.37 9.45
N PHE A 53 -8.99 21.57 9.02
CA PHE A 53 -8.21 21.86 7.81
C PHE A 53 -9.02 21.72 6.50
N ASN A 54 -10.22 21.13 6.55
CA ASN A 54 -11.16 21.07 5.42
C ASN A 54 -12.10 22.28 5.37
N SER A 55 -12.09 23.13 6.40
CA SER A 55 -12.87 24.36 6.44
C SER A 55 -12.03 25.55 6.01
N PRO A 56 -12.54 26.46 5.16
CA PRO A 56 -11.83 27.70 4.80
C PRO A 56 -11.47 28.58 6.02
N GLN A 57 -12.19 28.41 7.14
CA GLN A 57 -11.97 29.18 8.37
C GLN A 57 -10.79 28.65 9.19
N GLY A 58 -10.52 27.33 9.14
CA GLY A 58 -9.45 26.68 9.89
C GLY A 58 -8.23 26.34 9.05
N ALA A 59 -8.39 26.17 7.75
CA ALA A 59 -7.31 25.81 6.83
C ALA A 59 -6.22 26.88 6.78
N CYS A 60 -4.98 26.46 6.61
CA CYS A 60 -3.88 27.35 6.26
C CYS A 60 -4.20 28.04 4.93
N PRO A 61 -4.17 29.37 4.84
CA PRO A 61 -4.55 30.10 3.62
C PRO A 61 -3.63 29.81 2.44
N HIS A 62 -2.36 29.53 2.69
CA HIS A 62 -1.37 29.26 1.65
C HIS A 62 -1.55 27.87 1.02
N CYS A 63 -1.60 26.80 1.81
CA CYS A 63 -1.78 25.43 1.29
C CYS A 63 -3.23 24.95 1.25
N LYS A 64 -4.19 25.79 1.62
CA LYS A 64 -5.65 25.46 1.65
C LYS A 64 -5.96 24.17 2.41
N GLY A 65 -5.20 23.89 3.49
CA GLY A 65 -5.37 22.70 4.31
C GLY A 65 -4.66 21.45 3.83
N LEU A 66 -3.88 21.50 2.75
CA LEU A 66 -3.14 20.34 2.23
C LEU A 66 -1.88 20.02 3.05
N GLY A 67 -1.24 21.03 3.67
CA GLY A 67 0.02 20.90 4.39
C GLY A 67 1.26 20.87 3.49
N ILE A 68 1.07 20.70 2.20
CA ILE A 68 2.10 20.71 1.16
C ILE A 68 1.71 21.67 0.05
N VAL A 69 2.72 22.15 -0.66
CA VAL A 69 2.55 23.06 -1.81
C VAL A 69 3.53 22.65 -2.90
N PRO A 70 3.27 22.99 -4.19
CA PRO A 70 4.27 22.82 -5.23
C PRO A 70 5.56 23.57 -4.85
N ALA A 71 6.72 23.00 -5.17
CA ALA A 71 8.01 23.65 -4.90
C ALA A 71 8.17 24.98 -5.64
N VAL A 72 7.50 25.11 -6.78
CA VAL A 72 7.40 26.34 -7.57
C VAL A 72 5.95 26.77 -7.61
N ASP A 73 5.68 27.99 -7.16
CA ASP A 73 4.37 28.61 -7.32
C ASP A 73 4.21 29.13 -8.77
N VAL A 74 3.53 28.33 -9.58
CA VAL A 74 3.32 28.59 -11.02
C VAL A 74 2.55 29.89 -11.24
N GLU A 75 1.68 30.30 -10.30
CA GLU A 75 0.90 31.53 -10.42
C GLU A 75 1.76 32.78 -10.20
N SER A 76 2.88 32.67 -9.49
CA SER A 76 3.81 33.78 -9.21
C SER A 76 4.93 33.92 -10.25
N VAL A 77 5.01 33.02 -11.23
CA VAL A 77 6.08 33.00 -12.24
C VAL A 77 5.86 34.08 -13.29
N ASP A 78 6.89 34.91 -13.49
CA ASP A 78 6.95 35.81 -14.64
C ASP A 78 7.31 35.03 -15.92
N TYR A 79 6.26 34.58 -16.63
CA TYR A 79 6.41 33.82 -17.88
C TYR A 79 7.16 34.59 -18.99
N GLN A 80 7.12 35.95 -18.99
CA GLN A 80 7.84 36.72 -19.99
C GLN A 80 9.35 36.70 -19.73
N GLN A 81 9.76 36.89 -18.49
CA GLN A 81 11.16 36.78 -18.08
C GLN A 81 11.71 35.36 -18.27
N MET A 82 10.89 34.38 -17.91
CA MET A 82 11.22 32.97 -18.10
C MET A 82 11.40 32.60 -19.58
N ALA A 83 10.48 33.03 -20.44
CA ALA A 83 10.58 32.77 -21.86
C ALA A 83 11.81 33.44 -22.50
N ALA A 84 12.15 34.67 -22.11
CA ALA A 84 13.35 35.34 -22.56
C ALA A 84 14.62 34.62 -22.12
N TYR A 85 14.66 34.11 -20.89
CA TYR A 85 15.78 33.31 -20.38
C TYR A 85 15.93 31.99 -21.17
N VAL A 86 14.84 31.24 -21.34
CA VAL A 86 14.87 29.96 -22.08
C VAL A 86 15.29 30.15 -23.54
N GLN A 87 14.84 31.23 -24.18
CA GLN A 87 15.26 31.56 -25.57
C GLN A 87 16.77 31.90 -25.68
N SER A 88 17.40 32.34 -24.60
CA SER A 88 18.85 32.62 -24.57
C SER A 88 19.73 31.36 -24.46
N LEU A 89 19.14 30.21 -24.14
CA LEU A 89 19.83 28.93 -23.96
C LEU A 89 19.99 28.19 -25.30
N SER A 90 21.01 27.34 -25.41
CA SER A 90 21.16 26.39 -26.50
C SER A 90 20.03 25.33 -26.48
N ILE A 91 19.78 24.63 -27.61
CA ILE A 91 18.70 23.62 -27.72
C ILE A 91 18.82 22.53 -26.66
N ASP A 92 20.04 22.07 -26.34
CA ASP A 92 20.26 21.03 -25.34
C ASP A 92 20.05 21.57 -23.91
N GLU A 93 20.44 22.80 -23.64
CA GLU A 93 20.16 23.49 -22.36
C GLU A 93 18.67 23.79 -22.20
N GLN A 94 17.94 24.13 -23.29
CA GLN A 94 16.49 24.30 -23.24
C GLN A 94 15.78 23.01 -22.83
N LYS A 95 16.21 21.84 -23.37
CA LYS A 95 15.66 20.55 -23.00
C LYS A 95 15.93 20.22 -21.52
N ALA A 96 17.18 20.38 -21.08
CA ALA A 96 17.58 20.14 -19.70
C ALA A 96 16.85 21.07 -18.73
N TRP A 97 16.64 22.34 -19.14
CA TRP A 97 15.87 23.31 -18.37
C TRP A 97 14.39 22.91 -18.28
N ALA A 98 13.77 22.52 -19.41
CA ALA A 98 12.38 22.09 -19.45
C ALA A 98 12.13 20.85 -18.57
N GLU A 99 13.05 19.90 -18.56
CA GLU A 99 12.99 18.73 -17.70
C GLU A 99 13.08 19.14 -16.21
N LYS A 100 14.06 19.97 -15.84
CA LYS A 100 14.18 20.51 -14.47
C LYS A 100 12.98 21.33 -14.03
N TRP A 101 12.42 22.14 -14.94
CA TRP A 101 11.22 22.93 -14.68
C TRP A 101 10.02 22.03 -14.38
N ALA A 102 9.78 21.03 -15.25
CA ALA A 102 8.71 20.06 -15.05
C ALA A 102 8.87 19.32 -13.70
N GLU A 103 10.09 18.93 -13.34
CA GLU A 103 10.38 18.32 -12.04
C GLU A 103 10.07 19.23 -10.86
N SER A 104 10.43 20.51 -10.95
CA SER A 104 10.21 21.46 -9.87
C SER A 104 8.74 21.83 -9.69
N VAL A 105 7.94 21.83 -10.77
CA VAL A 105 6.49 22.05 -10.72
C VAL A 105 5.77 20.84 -10.10
N ASP A 106 6.21 19.62 -10.43
CA ASP A 106 5.62 18.39 -9.89
C ASP A 106 6.07 18.07 -8.46
N LYS A 107 7.19 18.67 -8.00
CA LYS A 107 7.73 18.43 -6.66
C LYS A 107 6.89 19.15 -5.61
N MET A 108 6.28 18.38 -4.70
CA MET A 108 5.55 18.91 -3.55
C MET A 108 6.49 19.06 -2.35
N VAL A 109 6.44 20.22 -1.70
CA VAL A 109 7.23 20.54 -0.49
C VAL A 109 6.31 20.86 0.67
N THR A 110 6.80 20.68 1.88
CA THR A 110 6.07 21.09 3.08
C THR A 110 5.75 22.57 3.04
N CYS A 111 4.49 22.92 3.28
CA CYS A 111 4.04 24.32 3.26
C CYS A 111 4.90 25.18 4.24
N PRO A 112 5.57 26.23 3.76
CA PRO A 112 6.46 27.05 4.59
C PRO A 112 5.69 27.85 5.65
N GLU A 113 4.42 28.18 5.41
CA GLU A 113 3.60 28.97 6.32
C GLU A 113 3.09 28.18 7.51
N CYS A 114 2.55 26.99 7.29
CA CYS A 114 2.02 26.15 8.38
C CYS A 114 2.98 25.05 8.84
N GLY A 115 4.11 24.86 8.17
CA GLY A 115 5.06 23.79 8.52
C GLY A 115 4.45 22.39 8.46
N GLY A 116 3.55 22.13 7.50
CA GLY A 116 2.84 20.86 7.37
C GLY A 116 1.59 20.69 8.26
N LYS A 117 1.34 21.61 9.19
CA LYS A 117 0.25 21.50 10.19
C LYS A 117 -1.15 21.69 9.61
N ARG A 118 -1.30 22.08 8.35
CA ARG A 118 -2.55 22.21 7.60
C ARG A 118 -3.49 23.33 8.07
N LEU A 119 -3.35 23.81 9.30
CA LEU A 119 -4.21 24.79 9.95
C LEU A 119 -3.59 26.19 9.91
N ASN A 120 -4.45 27.21 10.03
CA ASN A 120 -4.03 28.57 10.21
C ASN A 120 -3.36 28.79 11.58
N ARG A 121 -2.62 29.90 11.72
CA ARG A 121 -1.89 30.20 12.96
C ARG A 121 -2.83 30.45 14.15
N GLU A 122 -4.02 31.01 13.91
CA GLU A 122 -4.99 31.30 14.99
C GLU A 122 -5.46 30.01 15.67
N ALA A 123 -5.79 28.96 14.89
CA ALA A 123 -6.21 27.67 15.44
C ALA A 123 -5.12 27.00 16.30
N LEU A 124 -3.84 27.22 15.96
CA LEU A 124 -2.70 26.61 16.67
C LEU A 124 -2.38 27.28 18.02
N HIS A 125 -2.97 28.44 18.31
CA HIS A 125 -2.82 29.10 19.63
C HIS A 125 -3.72 28.51 20.72
N PHE A 126 -4.79 27.81 20.37
CA PHE A 126 -5.64 27.13 21.33
C PHE A 126 -4.96 25.83 21.79
N ARG A 127 -4.84 25.69 23.13
CA ARG A 127 -4.12 24.57 23.72
C ARG A 127 -4.94 23.91 24.83
N ILE A 128 -4.86 22.59 24.90
CA ILE A 128 -5.37 21.75 25.99
C ILE A 128 -4.18 21.02 26.57
N ASP A 129 -3.94 21.14 27.86
CA ASP A 129 -2.77 20.57 28.56
C ASP A 129 -1.44 20.89 27.83
N GLY A 130 -1.30 22.13 27.37
CA GLY A 130 -0.10 22.62 26.67
C GLY A 130 0.01 22.22 25.20
N LYS A 131 -0.85 21.38 24.66
CA LYS A 131 -0.83 20.88 23.26
C LYS A 131 -1.89 21.55 22.41
N ASN A 132 -1.56 21.94 21.18
CA ASN A 132 -2.53 22.37 20.18
C ASN A 132 -3.07 21.18 19.39
N ILE A 133 -4.12 21.41 18.60
CA ILE A 133 -4.80 20.34 17.85
C ILE A 133 -3.86 19.62 16.84
N ALA A 134 -2.93 20.33 16.19
CA ALA A 134 -2.00 19.70 15.27
C ALA A 134 -1.01 18.78 16.03
N GLU A 135 -0.47 19.24 17.15
CA GLU A 135 0.40 18.45 18.01
C GLU A 135 -0.31 17.20 18.54
N VAL A 136 -1.60 17.32 18.89
CA VAL A 136 -2.44 16.18 19.32
C VAL A 136 -2.68 15.20 18.17
N CYS A 137 -2.96 15.70 16.96
CA CYS A 137 -3.16 14.83 15.78
C CYS A 137 -1.87 14.16 15.30
N ASP A 138 -0.69 14.72 15.60
CA ASP A 138 0.61 14.14 15.24
C ASP A 138 1.07 13.06 16.22
N MET A 139 0.45 12.93 17.39
CA MET A 139 0.74 11.86 18.35
C MET A 139 0.39 10.49 17.74
N GLU A 140 1.18 9.47 18.08
CA GLU A 140 0.80 8.09 17.81
C GLU A 140 -0.50 7.74 18.55
N LEU A 141 -1.37 6.90 17.96
CA LEU A 141 -2.67 6.58 18.53
C LEU A 141 -2.58 6.00 19.95
N ALA A 142 -1.52 5.24 20.25
CA ALA A 142 -1.28 4.73 21.61
C ALA A 142 -1.03 5.87 22.61
N ASP A 143 -0.16 6.81 22.28
CA ASP A 143 0.17 7.95 23.12
C ASP A 143 -1.01 8.91 23.23
N LEU A 144 -1.75 9.10 22.14
CA LEU A 144 -2.96 9.90 22.12
C LEU A 144 -4.04 9.31 23.04
N TYR A 145 -4.23 8.00 23.01
CA TYR A 145 -5.17 7.32 23.91
C TYR A 145 -4.75 7.48 25.38
N ALA A 146 -3.46 7.26 25.68
CA ALA A 146 -2.93 7.46 27.03
C ALA A 146 -3.09 8.91 27.51
N TRP A 147 -2.85 9.89 26.64
CA TRP A 147 -3.07 11.30 26.95
C TRP A 147 -4.56 11.62 27.19
N MET A 148 -5.47 11.09 26.36
CA MET A 148 -6.91 11.29 26.51
C MET A 148 -7.44 10.73 27.84
N THR A 149 -6.89 9.62 28.34
CA THR A 149 -7.30 9.05 29.64
C THR A 149 -6.83 9.88 30.83
N THR A 150 -5.80 10.71 30.69
CA THR A 150 -5.22 11.51 31.77
C THR A 150 -5.57 13.00 31.70
N VAL A 151 -5.92 13.51 30.53
CA VAL A 151 -6.17 14.95 30.32
C VAL A 151 -7.35 15.47 31.11
N GLU A 152 -8.38 14.63 31.32
CA GLU A 152 -9.59 15.00 32.08
C GLU A 152 -9.28 15.33 33.53
N GLU A 153 -8.33 14.62 34.15
CA GLU A 153 -7.92 14.87 35.53
C GLU A 153 -7.25 16.23 35.72
N LYS A 154 -6.62 16.75 34.68
CA LYS A 154 -5.94 18.05 34.67
C LYS A 154 -6.87 19.24 34.41
N MET A 155 -8.12 18.98 34.06
CA MET A 155 -9.12 20.02 33.77
C MET A 155 -9.80 20.56 35.04
N GLU A 156 -10.16 21.84 34.99
CA GLU A 156 -11.03 22.44 36.04
C GLU A 156 -12.40 21.77 36.03
N THR A 157 -13.10 21.77 37.18
CA THR A 157 -14.40 21.08 37.39
C THR A 157 -15.42 21.39 36.28
N LYS A 158 -15.55 22.66 35.90
CA LYS A 158 -16.48 23.08 34.84
C LYS A 158 -16.07 22.53 33.45
N GLN A 159 -14.79 22.56 33.14
CA GLN A 159 -14.25 22.03 31.88
C GLN A 159 -14.40 20.52 31.82
N ARG A 160 -14.14 19.82 32.93
CA ARG A 160 -14.31 18.37 33.06
C ARG A 160 -15.75 17.94 32.76
N THR A 161 -16.76 18.63 33.37
CA THR A 161 -18.17 18.31 33.13
C THR A 161 -18.55 18.44 31.63
N ILE A 162 -18.02 19.44 30.94
CA ILE A 162 -18.29 19.66 29.51
C ILE A 162 -17.55 18.61 28.64
N ALA A 163 -16.30 18.30 28.99
CA ALA A 163 -15.43 17.46 28.20
C ALA A 163 -15.67 15.95 28.37
N HIS A 164 -16.24 15.53 29.49
CA HIS A 164 -16.38 14.10 29.89
C HIS A 164 -16.96 13.21 28.80
N GLU A 165 -18.14 13.52 28.27
CA GLU A 165 -18.77 12.68 27.22
C GLU A 165 -18.00 12.73 25.91
N ILE A 166 -17.36 13.87 25.59
CA ILE A 166 -16.54 14.01 24.37
C ILE A 166 -15.28 13.16 24.50
N ILE A 167 -14.57 13.23 25.63
CA ILE A 167 -13.36 12.44 25.89
C ILE A 167 -13.68 10.95 25.88
N LYS A 168 -14.78 10.53 26.48
CA LYS A 168 -15.24 9.14 26.50
C LYS A 168 -15.50 8.61 25.09
N GLU A 169 -16.19 9.38 24.24
CA GLU A 169 -16.46 9.01 22.86
C GLU A 169 -15.17 8.92 22.03
N ILE A 170 -14.28 9.91 22.13
CA ILE A 170 -12.99 9.90 21.45
C ILE A 170 -12.15 8.70 21.93
N SER A 171 -12.04 8.47 23.23
CA SER A 171 -11.28 7.35 23.79
C SER A 171 -11.82 6.00 23.32
N THR A 172 -13.14 5.85 23.21
CA THR A 172 -13.77 4.64 22.70
C THR A 172 -13.37 4.39 21.25
N ARG A 173 -13.42 5.40 20.39
CA ARG A 173 -13.03 5.29 18.97
C ARG A 173 -11.53 5.03 18.80
N LEU A 174 -10.68 5.68 19.60
CA LEU A 174 -9.24 5.42 19.62
C LEU A 174 -8.95 3.98 20.03
N LYS A 175 -9.67 3.45 21.05
CA LYS A 175 -9.53 2.07 21.49
C LYS A 175 -9.81 1.08 20.35
N PHE A 176 -10.84 1.29 19.54
CA PHE A 176 -11.10 0.43 18.38
C PHE A 176 -9.93 0.43 17.38
N LEU A 177 -9.30 1.59 17.14
CA LEU A 177 -8.12 1.66 16.28
C LEU A 177 -6.92 0.91 16.88
N LEU A 178 -6.76 0.95 18.20
CA LEU A 178 -5.72 0.18 18.91
C LEU A 178 -5.99 -1.33 18.87
N ASP A 179 -7.24 -1.74 19.04
CA ASP A 179 -7.66 -3.14 19.06
C ASP A 179 -7.45 -3.82 17.71
N VAL A 180 -7.52 -3.08 16.59
CA VAL A 180 -7.17 -3.59 15.25
C VAL A 180 -5.68 -3.45 14.90
N GLY A 181 -4.81 -3.11 15.89
CA GLY A 181 -3.36 -3.10 15.72
C GLY A 181 -2.77 -1.85 15.06
N LEU A 182 -3.49 -0.72 15.04
CA LEU A 182 -3.04 0.54 14.40
C LEU A 182 -2.38 1.52 15.39
N HIS A 183 -1.80 1.04 16.48
CA HIS A 183 -1.26 1.83 17.58
C HIS A 183 -0.17 2.84 17.17
N TYR A 184 0.58 2.55 16.11
CA TYR A 184 1.70 3.34 15.59
C TYR A 184 1.30 4.44 14.60
N LEU A 185 0.05 4.49 14.14
CA LEU A 185 -0.43 5.54 13.24
C LEU A 185 -0.70 6.84 14.01
N SER A 186 -0.68 7.97 13.30
CA SER A 186 -1.16 9.25 13.80
C SER A 186 -2.41 9.69 13.03
N LEU A 187 -3.26 10.54 13.65
CA LEU A 187 -4.46 11.08 13.00
C LEU A 187 -4.12 12.01 11.83
N SER A 188 -2.93 12.63 11.83
CA SER A 188 -2.46 13.53 10.78
C SER A 188 -1.99 12.79 9.52
N ARG A 189 -1.78 11.48 9.58
CA ARG A 189 -1.24 10.70 8.46
C ARG A 189 -2.18 10.70 7.26
N GLY A 190 -1.67 11.10 6.11
CA GLY A 190 -2.43 11.17 4.86
C GLY A 190 -2.89 9.79 4.38
N SER A 191 -4.17 9.68 3.96
CA SER A 191 -4.74 8.41 3.49
C SER A 191 -4.00 7.79 2.31
N ALA A 192 -3.39 8.61 1.44
CA ALA A 192 -2.59 8.14 0.30
C ALA A 192 -1.29 7.42 0.71
N THR A 193 -0.83 7.59 1.96
CA THR A 193 0.37 6.94 2.49
C THR A 193 0.08 5.66 3.26
N LEU A 194 -1.20 5.31 3.42
CA LEU A 194 -1.62 4.10 4.11
C LEU A 194 -1.48 2.89 3.19
N SER A 195 -1.02 1.77 3.75
CA SER A 195 -1.09 0.47 3.08
C SER A 195 -2.54 0.01 2.91
N GLY A 196 -2.75 -0.96 2.00
CA GLY A 196 -4.07 -1.56 1.80
C GLY A 196 -4.67 -2.13 3.09
N GLY A 197 -3.87 -2.88 3.85
CA GLY A 197 -4.28 -3.45 5.14
C GLY A 197 -4.55 -2.39 6.21
N GLU A 198 -3.75 -1.31 6.30
CA GLU A 198 -4.01 -0.19 7.21
C GLU A 198 -5.36 0.47 6.91
N SER A 199 -5.62 0.78 5.64
CA SER A 199 -6.89 1.37 5.20
C SER A 199 -8.09 0.48 5.52
N GLN A 200 -7.96 -0.83 5.31
CA GLN A 200 -9.02 -1.80 5.61
C GLN A 200 -9.30 -1.87 7.12
N ARG A 201 -8.25 -1.90 7.95
CA ARG A 201 -8.40 -1.91 9.42
C ARG A 201 -9.00 -0.62 9.98
N ILE A 202 -8.69 0.55 9.40
CA ILE A 202 -9.35 1.82 9.77
C ILE A 202 -10.85 1.72 9.48
N ARG A 203 -11.24 1.19 8.31
CA ARG A 203 -12.66 0.97 7.98
C ARG A 203 -13.32 0.01 8.98
N LEU A 204 -12.65 -1.10 9.30
CA LEU A 204 -13.14 -2.07 10.28
C LEU A 204 -13.33 -1.43 11.65
N ALA A 205 -12.35 -0.69 12.17
CA ALA A 205 -12.45 0.03 13.43
C ALA A 205 -13.61 1.03 13.44
N THR A 206 -13.85 1.72 12.33
CA THR A 206 -15.00 2.61 12.16
C THR A 206 -16.31 1.86 12.26
N GLN A 207 -16.42 0.68 11.66
CA GLN A 207 -17.64 -0.15 11.69
C GLN A 207 -17.89 -0.72 13.09
N ILE A 208 -16.88 -1.26 13.77
CA ILE A 208 -16.98 -1.71 15.18
C ILE A 208 -17.48 -0.57 16.06
N GLY A 209 -16.96 0.64 15.85
CA GLY A 209 -17.34 1.84 16.59
C GLY A 209 -18.81 2.26 16.48
N THR A 210 -19.55 1.79 15.49
CA THR A 210 -20.97 2.14 15.33
C THR A 210 -21.89 1.44 16.33
N LYS A 211 -21.43 0.37 16.99
CA LYS A 211 -22.22 -0.47 17.91
C LYS A 211 -23.53 -0.95 17.30
N LEU A 212 -23.56 -1.15 15.99
CA LEU A 212 -24.70 -1.73 15.30
C LEU A 212 -24.81 -3.22 15.65
N VAL A 213 -26.02 -3.70 15.81
CA VAL A 213 -26.34 -5.11 16.05
C VAL A 213 -27.16 -5.65 14.88
N ASN A 214 -27.15 -6.98 14.69
CA ASN A 214 -27.82 -7.66 13.58
C ASN A 214 -27.31 -7.23 12.19
N VAL A 215 -26.03 -6.88 12.08
CA VAL A 215 -25.36 -6.51 10.82
C VAL A 215 -24.57 -7.70 10.30
N LEU A 216 -24.57 -7.88 8.99
CA LEU A 216 -23.66 -8.78 8.30
C LEU A 216 -22.41 -8.01 7.86
N TYR A 217 -21.28 -8.38 8.43
CA TYR A 217 -19.96 -7.87 8.03
C TYR A 217 -19.27 -8.87 7.10
N ILE A 218 -18.78 -8.39 5.96
CA ILE A 218 -18.03 -9.21 5.01
C ILE A 218 -16.64 -8.56 4.87
N LEU A 219 -15.61 -9.32 5.22
CA LEU A 219 -14.21 -8.89 5.24
C LEU A 219 -13.41 -9.77 4.28
N ASP A 220 -12.63 -9.14 3.43
CA ASP A 220 -11.75 -9.80 2.48
C ASP A 220 -10.30 -9.64 2.92
N GLU A 221 -9.67 -10.74 3.31
CA GLU A 221 -8.28 -10.85 3.76
C GLU A 221 -7.87 -9.76 4.79
N PRO A 222 -8.57 -9.60 5.93
CA PRO A 222 -8.26 -8.53 6.89
C PRO A 222 -6.92 -8.71 7.62
N SER A 223 -6.28 -9.89 7.54
CA SER A 223 -4.96 -10.18 8.11
C SER A 223 -3.79 -9.68 7.25
N ILE A 224 -4.03 -9.15 6.04
CA ILE A 224 -2.97 -8.67 5.13
C ILE A 224 -2.00 -7.72 5.82
N GLY A 225 -0.69 -7.97 5.68
CA GLY A 225 0.38 -7.12 6.21
C GLY A 225 0.45 -7.10 7.73
N LEU A 226 -0.21 -8.04 8.42
CA LEU A 226 -0.12 -8.18 9.86
C LEU A 226 0.98 -9.16 10.28
N HIS A 227 1.72 -8.75 11.29
CA HIS A 227 2.53 -9.68 12.06
C HIS A 227 1.62 -10.59 12.91
N GLN A 228 2.04 -11.84 13.17
CA GLN A 228 1.23 -12.83 13.92
C GLN A 228 0.70 -12.30 15.27
N ARG A 229 1.47 -11.48 15.97
CA ARG A 229 1.01 -10.81 17.20
C ARG A 229 -0.24 -9.94 16.98
N ASP A 230 -0.23 -9.17 15.90
CA ASP A 230 -1.33 -8.25 15.61
C ASP A 230 -2.54 -9.00 15.04
N ASN A 231 -2.32 -10.15 14.40
CA ASN A 231 -3.35 -11.07 13.94
C ASN A 231 -4.21 -11.59 15.11
N VAL A 232 -3.59 -11.96 16.22
CA VAL A 232 -4.32 -12.37 17.45
C VAL A 232 -5.25 -11.25 17.95
N ARG A 233 -4.81 -9.99 17.90
CA ARG A 233 -5.65 -8.84 18.30
C ARG A 233 -6.85 -8.68 17.37
N LEU A 234 -6.62 -8.78 16.06
CA LEU A 234 -7.68 -8.71 15.05
C LEU A 234 -8.72 -9.81 15.26
N ILE A 235 -8.29 -11.07 15.46
CA ILE A 235 -9.19 -12.21 15.76
C ILE A 235 -10.08 -11.91 16.96
N ASN A 236 -9.51 -11.38 18.05
CA ASN A 236 -10.27 -11.03 19.24
C ASN A 236 -11.30 -9.93 18.98
N SER A 237 -10.94 -8.91 18.17
CA SER A 237 -11.87 -7.84 17.78
C SER A 237 -13.04 -8.36 16.93
N LEU A 238 -12.77 -9.31 16.01
CA LEU A 238 -13.81 -9.94 15.19
C LEU A 238 -14.74 -10.81 16.03
N LYS A 239 -14.19 -11.56 17.01
CA LYS A 239 -15.00 -12.32 17.99
C LYS A 239 -15.89 -11.41 18.82
N GLN A 240 -15.36 -10.29 19.31
CA GLN A 240 -16.15 -9.31 20.03
C GLN A 240 -17.30 -8.78 19.17
N LEU A 241 -17.05 -8.42 17.90
CA LEU A 241 -18.07 -7.94 16.98
C LEU A 241 -19.19 -8.97 16.76
N ARG A 242 -18.84 -10.25 16.66
CA ARG A 242 -19.78 -11.38 16.61
C ARG A 242 -20.59 -11.47 17.91
N ASP A 243 -19.92 -11.43 19.05
CA ASP A 243 -20.55 -11.61 20.37
C ASP A 243 -21.52 -10.45 20.72
N GLU A 244 -21.37 -9.29 20.08
CA GLU A 244 -22.31 -8.17 20.12
C GLU A 244 -23.60 -8.44 19.30
N GLY A 245 -23.78 -9.62 18.71
CA GLY A 245 -24.98 -10.04 17.98
C GLY A 245 -24.91 -9.80 16.48
N ASN A 246 -23.71 -9.74 15.90
CA ASN A 246 -23.50 -9.59 14.49
C ASN A 246 -23.08 -10.91 13.81
N THR A 247 -23.21 -10.97 12.51
CA THR A 247 -22.64 -12.05 11.69
C THR A 247 -21.39 -11.53 10.97
N VAL A 248 -20.28 -12.26 11.06
CA VAL A 248 -19.02 -11.89 10.44
C VAL A 248 -18.59 -12.99 9.47
N ILE A 249 -18.50 -12.67 8.18
CA ILE A 249 -17.93 -13.53 7.15
C ILE A 249 -16.55 -13.00 6.79
N VAL A 250 -15.55 -13.86 6.87
CA VAL A 250 -14.15 -13.52 6.56
C VAL A 250 -13.66 -14.44 5.44
N VAL A 251 -13.16 -13.85 4.36
CA VAL A 251 -12.41 -14.59 3.33
C VAL A 251 -10.96 -14.54 3.74
N GLU A 252 -10.34 -15.69 4.00
CA GLU A 252 -8.99 -15.74 4.58
C GLU A 252 -8.17 -16.96 4.16
N HIS A 253 -6.85 -16.78 4.24
CA HIS A 253 -5.85 -17.82 4.01
C HIS A 253 -4.97 -18.07 5.24
N ASP A 254 -5.11 -17.25 6.29
CA ASP A 254 -4.32 -17.38 7.52
C ASP A 254 -4.81 -18.55 8.39
N LYS A 255 -3.85 -19.38 8.84
CA LYS A 255 -4.12 -20.58 9.63
C LYS A 255 -4.80 -20.26 10.97
N ASP A 256 -4.32 -19.24 11.67
CA ASP A 256 -4.83 -18.87 12.98
C ASP A 256 -6.26 -18.31 12.87
N MET A 257 -6.54 -17.52 11.81
CA MET A 257 -7.87 -17.02 11.54
C MET A 257 -8.85 -18.17 11.27
N MET A 258 -8.49 -19.15 10.42
CA MET A 258 -9.33 -20.30 10.12
C MET A 258 -9.60 -21.15 11.37
N LEU A 259 -8.57 -21.45 12.16
CA LEU A 259 -8.73 -22.28 13.38
C LEU A 259 -9.53 -21.58 14.49
N ASN A 260 -9.66 -20.25 14.44
CA ASN A 260 -10.44 -19.47 15.41
C ASN A 260 -11.85 -19.13 14.94
N ALA A 261 -12.26 -19.52 13.73
CA ALA A 261 -13.61 -19.36 13.21
C ALA A 261 -14.59 -20.31 13.91
N ASP A 262 -15.87 -19.96 13.95
CA ASP A 262 -16.92 -20.86 14.45
C ASP A 262 -17.32 -21.90 13.38
N TYR A 263 -17.23 -21.49 12.11
CA TYR A 263 -17.63 -22.30 10.96
C TYR A 263 -16.74 -21.99 9.77
N ILE A 264 -16.34 -23.02 9.03
CA ILE A 264 -15.50 -22.91 7.83
C ILE A 264 -16.30 -23.41 6.63
N VAL A 265 -16.22 -22.67 5.53
CA VAL A 265 -16.65 -23.10 4.22
C VAL A 265 -15.41 -23.09 3.32
N ASP A 266 -14.94 -24.28 2.94
CA ASP A 266 -13.74 -24.45 2.09
C ASP A 266 -14.19 -24.59 0.62
N MET A 267 -13.63 -23.72 -0.23
CA MET A 267 -13.95 -23.63 -1.65
C MET A 267 -12.83 -24.23 -2.49
N GLY A 268 -13.17 -25.15 -3.39
CA GLY A 268 -12.17 -25.81 -4.20
C GLY A 268 -12.78 -26.65 -5.33
N PRO A 269 -12.15 -27.79 -5.67
CA PRO A 269 -10.87 -28.31 -5.15
C PRO A 269 -9.63 -27.57 -5.62
N LEU A 270 -9.70 -26.86 -6.76
CA LEU A 270 -8.63 -26.07 -7.36
C LEU A 270 -9.14 -24.68 -7.77
N ALA A 271 -8.27 -23.86 -8.35
CA ALA A 271 -8.64 -22.52 -8.82
C ALA A 271 -9.28 -22.53 -10.24
N GLY A 272 -10.03 -21.49 -10.57
CA GLY A 272 -10.62 -21.24 -11.88
C GLY A 272 -11.71 -22.24 -12.25
N ARG A 273 -11.64 -22.83 -13.46
CA ARG A 273 -12.68 -23.76 -13.96
C ARG A 273 -12.76 -25.09 -13.21
N LYS A 274 -11.75 -25.44 -12.46
CA LYS A 274 -11.68 -26.64 -11.63
C LYS A 274 -12.01 -26.37 -10.16
N GLY A 275 -12.41 -25.15 -9.85
CA GLY A 275 -12.84 -24.69 -8.55
C GLY A 275 -14.32 -24.29 -8.55
N GLY A 276 -14.70 -23.57 -7.50
CA GLY A 276 -16.06 -23.05 -7.33
C GLY A 276 -17.05 -24.02 -6.71
N GLU A 277 -16.55 -25.13 -6.16
CA GLU A 277 -17.34 -26.11 -5.42
C GLU A 277 -17.06 -25.99 -3.92
N VAL A 278 -18.05 -26.25 -3.07
CA VAL A 278 -17.85 -26.38 -1.63
C VAL A 278 -17.28 -27.77 -1.37
N VAL A 279 -16.00 -27.85 -1.01
CA VAL A 279 -15.32 -29.13 -0.73
C VAL A 279 -15.43 -29.56 0.72
N PHE A 280 -15.66 -28.61 1.61
CA PHE A 280 -15.96 -28.84 3.02
C PHE A 280 -16.81 -27.70 3.59
N GLN A 281 -17.66 -28.03 4.54
CA GLN A 281 -18.35 -27.09 5.41
C GLN A 281 -18.55 -27.71 6.79
N GLY A 282 -18.26 -26.97 7.85
CA GLY A 282 -18.35 -27.44 9.22
C GLY A 282 -17.49 -26.65 10.18
N THR A 283 -17.33 -27.15 11.38
CA THR A 283 -16.46 -26.55 12.40
C THR A 283 -14.97 -26.78 12.09
N PRO A 284 -14.04 -25.96 12.62
CA PRO A 284 -12.62 -26.21 12.48
C PRO A 284 -12.17 -27.60 12.97
N ALA A 285 -12.78 -28.12 14.04
CA ALA A 285 -12.48 -29.45 14.58
C ALA A 285 -12.86 -30.57 13.60
N GLU A 286 -13.99 -30.46 12.92
CA GLU A 286 -14.42 -31.39 11.87
C GLU A 286 -13.51 -31.29 10.65
N MET A 287 -13.11 -30.07 10.26
CA MET A 287 -12.20 -29.85 9.14
C MET A 287 -10.86 -30.57 9.33
N LEU A 288 -10.27 -30.53 10.52
CA LEU A 288 -9.01 -31.20 10.80
C LEU A 288 -9.06 -32.73 10.63
N GLN A 289 -10.26 -33.34 10.60
CA GLN A 289 -10.48 -34.77 10.40
C GLN A 289 -10.70 -35.14 8.92
N THR A 290 -10.89 -34.16 8.05
CA THR A 290 -11.11 -34.38 6.60
C THR A 290 -9.78 -34.51 5.86
N ASP A 291 -9.85 -34.81 4.56
CA ASP A 291 -8.68 -34.92 3.69
C ASP A 291 -8.74 -33.93 2.53
N THR A 292 -9.22 -32.69 2.79
CA THR A 292 -9.12 -31.61 1.82
C THR A 292 -7.69 -31.06 1.77
N LEU A 293 -7.34 -30.35 0.68
CA LEU A 293 -6.02 -29.71 0.57
C LEU A 293 -5.75 -28.79 1.75
N THR A 294 -6.70 -27.92 2.09
CA THR A 294 -6.61 -26.99 3.22
C THR A 294 -6.43 -27.75 4.55
N SER A 295 -7.20 -28.83 4.76
CA SER A 295 -7.11 -29.60 6.02
C SER A 295 -5.77 -30.29 6.21
N ARG A 296 -5.11 -30.77 5.14
CA ARG A 296 -3.78 -31.37 5.20
C ARG A 296 -2.72 -30.42 5.71
N PHE A 297 -2.79 -29.13 5.27
CA PHE A 297 -1.91 -28.09 5.80
C PHE A 297 -2.26 -27.70 7.24
N LEU A 298 -3.55 -27.55 7.58
CA LEU A 298 -3.97 -27.19 8.93
C LEU A 298 -3.60 -28.25 9.97
N ASN A 299 -3.73 -29.53 9.66
CA ASN A 299 -3.39 -30.64 10.58
C ASN A 299 -1.92 -31.06 10.52
N GLY A 300 -1.11 -30.41 9.67
CA GLY A 300 0.33 -30.65 9.55
C GLY A 300 0.72 -31.92 8.79
N LYS A 301 -0.22 -32.61 8.10
CA LYS A 301 0.11 -33.71 7.19
C LYS A 301 0.93 -33.24 5.99
N GLU A 302 0.62 -32.07 5.48
CA GLU A 302 1.43 -31.35 4.50
C GLU A 302 2.07 -30.12 5.14
N LYS A 303 3.37 -29.95 4.93
CA LYS A 303 4.15 -28.81 5.43
C LYS A 303 5.12 -28.37 4.36
N ILE A 304 5.38 -27.07 4.32
CA ILE A 304 6.49 -26.54 3.54
C ILE A 304 7.78 -26.88 4.30
N GLU A 305 8.59 -27.77 3.73
CA GLU A 305 9.78 -28.30 4.40
C GLU A 305 10.87 -27.22 4.50
N VAL A 306 11.48 -27.14 5.69
CA VAL A 306 12.63 -26.26 5.94
C VAL A 306 13.87 -26.86 5.28
N PRO A 307 14.68 -26.08 4.54
CA PRO A 307 15.91 -26.56 3.94
C PRO A 307 16.88 -27.10 4.99
N LYS A 308 17.46 -28.29 4.75
CA LYS A 308 18.44 -28.90 5.66
C LYS A 308 19.73 -28.09 5.77
N GLU A 309 20.10 -27.42 4.69
CA GLU A 309 21.28 -26.54 4.61
C GLU A 309 20.87 -25.19 4.05
N ARG A 310 21.36 -24.12 4.68
CA ARG A 310 21.17 -22.75 4.21
C ARG A 310 22.24 -22.36 3.21
N ARG A 311 21.87 -21.58 2.19
CA ARG A 311 22.85 -21.03 1.24
C ARG A 311 23.79 -20.08 1.96
N LYS A 312 25.07 -20.12 1.56
CA LYS A 312 26.10 -19.22 2.12
C LYS A 312 26.24 -17.91 1.35
N GLY A 313 25.47 -17.77 0.25
CA GLY A 313 25.57 -16.62 -0.65
C GLY A 313 26.88 -16.63 -1.47
N ASN A 314 27.15 -15.51 -2.12
CA ASN A 314 28.33 -15.34 -2.98
C ASN A 314 29.51 -14.62 -2.29
N GLY A 315 29.44 -14.41 -0.96
CA GLY A 315 30.44 -13.73 -0.16
C GLY A 315 30.47 -12.19 -0.31
N LYS A 316 29.57 -11.60 -1.11
CA LYS A 316 29.43 -10.16 -1.28
C LYS A 316 28.25 -9.65 -0.44
N VAL A 317 28.32 -8.39 -0.05
CA VAL A 317 27.33 -7.75 0.82
C VAL A 317 26.95 -6.39 0.23
N LEU A 318 25.68 -6.08 0.24
CA LEU A 318 25.15 -4.73 0.04
C LEU A 318 24.92 -4.12 1.42
N ARG A 319 25.56 -2.98 1.70
CA ARG A 319 25.53 -2.36 3.02
C ARG A 319 24.85 -1.00 2.94
N ILE A 320 23.79 -0.82 3.71
CA ILE A 320 23.11 0.47 3.92
C ILE A 320 23.67 1.07 5.21
N VAL A 321 24.15 2.30 5.17
CA VAL A 321 24.76 2.99 6.31
C VAL A 321 23.91 4.20 6.67
N GLY A 322 23.52 4.30 7.92
CA GLY A 322 22.94 5.50 8.49
C GLY A 322 21.55 5.88 7.95
N ALA A 323 20.69 4.92 7.64
CA ALA A 323 19.33 5.20 7.20
C ALA A 323 18.50 5.87 8.30
N ARG A 324 17.86 7.03 7.97
CA ARG A 324 17.17 7.91 8.93
C ARG A 324 15.78 8.37 8.45
N GLY A 325 15.27 7.77 7.42
CA GLY A 325 13.94 8.09 6.90
C GLY A 325 12.83 7.71 7.89
N ASN A 326 11.78 8.49 7.94
CA ASN A 326 10.59 8.25 8.79
C ASN A 326 10.97 7.90 10.25
N ASN A 327 10.67 6.67 10.69
CA ASN A 327 10.98 6.21 12.05
C ASN A 327 12.36 5.53 12.20
N LEU A 328 13.16 5.43 11.14
CA LEU A 328 14.49 4.78 11.21
C LEU A 328 15.47 5.55 12.08
N LYS A 329 16.12 4.85 13.01
CA LYS A 329 17.04 5.41 14.01
C LYS A 329 18.50 5.21 13.62
N ASN A 330 18.95 5.86 12.54
CA ASN A 330 20.32 5.77 12.05
C ASN A 330 20.78 4.33 11.82
N VAL A 331 19.96 3.58 11.05
CA VAL A 331 20.14 2.14 10.87
C VAL A 331 21.27 1.85 9.90
N THR A 332 22.19 0.96 10.32
CA THR A 332 23.18 0.33 9.45
C THR A 332 22.86 -1.16 9.36
N VAL A 333 22.76 -1.67 8.13
CA VAL A 333 22.40 -3.06 7.87
C VAL A 333 23.19 -3.63 6.71
N GLU A 334 23.60 -4.88 6.82
CA GLU A 334 24.26 -5.66 5.79
C GLU A 334 23.31 -6.69 5.20
N ILE A 335 23.20 -6.69 3.88
CA ILE A 335 22.34 -7.59 3.11
C ILE A 335 23.27 -8.50 2.30
N PRO A 336 23.42 -9.79 2.69
CA PRO A 336 24.25 -10.72 1.94
C PRO A 336 23.65 -11.02 0.57
N LEU A 337 24.50 -11.14 -0.46
CA LEU A 337 24.08 -11.35 -1.84
C LEU A 337 24.13 -12.83 -2.26
N GLY A 338 23.34 -13.19 -3.28
CA GLY A 338 23.25 -14.56 -3.82
C GLY A 338 22.44 -15.51 -2.92
N MET A 339 21.45 -15.00 -2.19
CA MET A 339 20.59 -15.78 -1.30
C MET A 339 19.21 -15.16 -1.13
N LEU A 340 18.32 -15.86 -0.41
CA LEU A 340 17.03 -15.37 0.04
C LEU A 340 17.17 -14.59 1.34
N VAL A 341 16.97 -13.29 1.31
CA VAL A 341 16.98 -12.42 2.48
C VAL A 341 15.56 -12.00 2.82
N CYS A 342 15.12 -12.29 4.04
CA CYS A 342 13.81 -11.90 4.51
C CYS A 342 13.91 -10.73 5.50
N ILE A 343 13.18 -9.65 5.22
CA ILE A 343 13.04 -8.50 6.11
C ILE A 343 11.75 -8.69 6.91
N THR A 344 11.89 -8.88 8.21
CA THR A 344 10.78 -9.21 9.12
C THR A 344 10.59 -8.15 10.20
N GLY A 345 9.58 -8.30 11.02
CA GLY A 345 9.26 -7.42 12.15
C GLY A 345 7.82 -6.97 12.16
N VAL A 346 7.38 -6.40 13.27
CA VAL A 346 5.99 -5.94 13.46
C VAL A 346 5.57 -4.88 12.45
N SER A 347 4.25 -4.69 12.30
CA SER A 347 3.72 -3.64 11.42
C SER A 347 4.20 -2.26 11.89
N GLY A 348 4.63 -1.39 10.96
CA GLY A 348 5.16 -0.07 11.28
C GLY A 348 6.61 -0.06 11.83
N SER A 349 7.34 -1.19 11.87
CA SER A 349 8.73 -1.24 12.38
C SER A 349 9.78 -0.58 11.48
N GLY A 350 9.40 -0.14 10.27
CA GLY A 350 10.31 0.56 9.33
C GLY A 350 10.83 -0.29 8.17
N LYS A 351 10.30 -1.51 7.96
CA LYS A 351 10.70 -2.42 6.86
C LYS A 351 10.60 -1.75 5.49
N SER A 352 9.41 -1.25 5.14
CA SER A 352 9.17 -0.60 3.84
C SER A 352 9.96 0.70 3.71
N THR A 353 10.16 1.44 4.81
CA THR A 353 11.00 2.64 4.83
C THR A 353 12.46 2.32 4.48
N LEU A 354 13.01 1.23 5.05
CA LEU A 354 14.38 0.80 4.78
C LEU A 354 14.56 0.31 3.34
N ILE A 355 13.65 -0.51 2.84
CA ILE A 355 13.80 -1.19 1.56
C ILE A 355 13.12 -0.40 0.42
N ASN A 356 11.82 -0.10 0.52
CA ASN A 356 11.05 0.48 -0.58
C ASN A 356 11.24 2.00 -0.73
N GLU A 357 11.52 2.72 0.38
CA GLU A 357 11.64 4.18 0.36
C GLU A 357 13.11 4.66 0.46
N THR A 358 14.07 3.80 0.84
CA THR A 358 15.49 4.16 0.91
C THR A 358 16.31 3.38 -0.10
N LEU A 359 16.37 2.04 -0.02
CA LEU A 359 17.23 1.20 -0.87
C LEU A 359 16.77 1.19 -2.32
N GLN A 360 15.50 0.88 -2.57
CA GLN A 360 14.96 0.70 -3.90
C GLN A 360 15.02 1.99 -4.74
N PRO A 361 14.66 3.20 -4.24
CA PRO A 361 14.80 4.43 -4.99
C PRO A 361 16.27 4.76 -5.34
N TYR A 362 17.20 4.55 -4.39
CA TYR A 362 18.63 4.75 -4.63
C TYR A 362 19.15 3.85 -5.76
N LEU A 363 18.85 2.54 -5.70
CA LEU A 363 19.24 1.59 -6.75
C LEU A 363 18.57 1.90 -8.08
N SER A 364 17.32 2.36 -8.05
CA SER A 364 16.61 2.79 -9.26
C SER A 364 17.25 4.02 -9.91
N GLN A 365 17.73 4.99 -9.12
CA GLN A 365 18.50 6.12 -9.65
C GLN A 365 19.88 5.69 -10.18
N TYR A 366 20.52 4.73 -9.52
CA TYR A 366 21.84 4.24 -9.90
C TYR A 366 21.84 3.48 -11.25
N PHE A 367 20.83 2.61 -11.46
CA PHE A 367 20.74 1.76 -12.66
C PHE A 367 19.88 2.33 -13.78
N TYR A 368 18.92 3.22 -13.44
CA TYR A 368 17.93 3.75 -14.38
C TYR A 368 17.74 5.25 -14.19
N PRO A 369 17.27 6.00 -15.21
CA PRO A 369 16.90 7.41 -15.05
C PRO A 369 15.58 7.52 -14.25
N SER A 370 15.63 7.23 -12.93
CA SER A 370 14.49 7.34 -12.01
C SER A 370 14.49 8.69 -11.32
N LYS A 371 13.29 9.29 -11.18
CA LYS A 371 13.08 10.57 -10.47
C LYS A 371 12.74 10.38 -8.99
N GLN A 372 12.57 9.14 -8.53
CA GLN A 372 12.19 8.85 -7.16
C GLN A 372 13.38 9.08 -6.23
N GLU A 373 13.26 10.04 -5.32
CA GLU A 373 14.32 10.37 -4.34
C GLU A 373 14.29 9.37 -3.17
N PRO A 374 15.44 8.81 -2.78
CA PRO A 374 15.54 7.99 -1.57
C PRO A 374 15.42 8.85 -0.32
N LEU A 375 14.93 8.26 0.77
CA LEU A 375 14.95 8.89 2.09
C LEU A 375 16.39 9.02 2.62
N ALA A 376 16.58 9.83 3.66
CA ALA A 376 17.90 10.20 4.18
C ALA A 376 18.72 8.98 4.67
N PHE A 377 19.96 8.86 4.20
CA PHE A 377 20.97 7.88 4.59
C PHE A 377 22.36 8.47 4.43
N ASP A 378 23.41 7.80 4.93
CA ASP A 378 24.79 8.27 4.77
C ASP A 378 25.45 7.73 3.50
N SER A 379 25.45 6.40 3.31
CA SER A 379 25.99 5.74 2.11
C SER A 379 25.35 4.37 1.87
N ILE A 380 25.44 3.89 0.62
CA ILE A 380 25.11 2.52 0.24
C ILE A 380 26.32 1.95 -0.49
N GLU A 381 26.89 0.87 0.05
CA GLU A 381 28.13 0.24 -0.39
C GLU A 381 27.84 -1.14 -1.01
N GLY A 382 28.70 -1.60 -1.95
CA GLY A 382 28.57 -2.93 -2.57
C GLY A 382 27.64 -2.97 -3.78
N VAL A 383 27.18 -1.82 -4.30
CA VAL A 383 26.26 -1.73 -5.44
C VAL A 383 26.85 -2.28 -6.72
N GLU A 384 28.15 -2.20 -6.89
CA GLU A 384 28.93 -2.73 -8.04
C GLU A 384 28.83 -4.26 -8.17
N ALA A 385 28.39 -4.96 -7.14
CA ALA A 385 28.15 -6.39 -7.17
C ALA A 385 26.81 -6.77 -7.84
N ILE A 386 25.97 -5.79 -8.12
CA ILE A 386 24.63 -5.90 -8.71
C ILE A 386 24.67 -5.24 -10.09
N ASP A 387 23.92 -5.75 -11.04
CA ASP A 387 23.81 -5.16 -12.39
C ASP A 387 22.40 -4.63 -12.70
N LYS A 388 21.40 -5.05 -11.93
CA LYS A 388 20.01 -4.70 -12.13
C LYS A 388 19.22 -4.82 -10.84
N VAL A 389 18.28 -3.91 -10.60
CA VAL A 389 17.26 -4.03 -9.56
C VAL A 389 15.88 -4.24 -10.19
N VAL A 390 15.09 -5.12 -9.61
CA VAL A 390 13.70 -5.41 -10.02
C VAL A 390 12.83 -5.36 -8.78
N SER A 391 11.95 -4.38 -8.73
CA SER A 391 10.94 -4.31 -7.66
C SER A 391 9.62 -4.90 -8.15
N VAL A 392 9.05 -5.79 -7.36
CA VAL A 392 7.79 -6.49 -7.64
C VAL A 392 6.83 -6.21 -6.49
N ASP A 393 5.94 -5.26 -6.72
CA ASP A 393 4.91 -4.82 -5.78
C ASP A 393 3.51 -5.28 -6.20
N GLN A 394 2.53 -5.06 -5.34
CA GLN A 394 1.12 -5.42 -5.55
C GLN A 394 0.36 -4.41 -6.43
N SER A 395 1.00 -3.39 -6.96
CA SER A 395 0.34 -2.41 -7.82
C SER A 395 -0.23 -3.05 -9.09
N PRO A 396 -1.37 -2.58 -9.61
CA PRO A 396 -1.97 -3.13 -10.83
C PRO A 396 -1.01 -3.10 -12.01
N LEU A 397 -1.12 -4.07 -12.93
CA LEU A 397 -0.33 -4.15 -14.17
C LEU A 397 -0.53 -2.96 -15.12
N GLY A 398 -1.53 -2.13 -14.86
CA GLY A 398 -1.87 -0.95 -15.61
C GLY A 398 -3.22 -0.39 -15.19
N ARG A 399 -3.43 0.89 -15.47
CA ARG A 399 -4.62 1.65 -15.04
C ARG A 399 -5.82 1.50 -15.98
N THR A 400 -5.69 0.78 -17.10
CA THR A 400 -6.75 0.68 -18.11
C THR A 400 -7.24 -0.75 -18.27
N PRO A 401 -8.51 -0.97 -18.64
CA PRO A 401 -9.05 -2.30 -18.95
C PRO A 401 -8.36 -3.01 -20.14
N ARG A 402 -7.51 -2.30 -20.87
CA ARG A 402 -6.72 -2.83 -22.00
C ARG A 402 -5.46 -3.55 -21.55
N SER A 403 -4.95 -3.22 -20.36
CA SER A 403 -3.83 -3.95 -19.77
C SER A 403 -4.29 -5.35 -19.36
N ASN A 404 -3.50 -6.36 -19.71
CA ASN A 404 -3.79 -7.76 -19.40
C ASN A 404 -2.48 -8.58 -19.36
N PRO A 405 -2.48 -9.81 -18.85
CA PRO A 405 -1.28 -10.65 -18.76
C PRO A 405 -0.56 -10.83 -20.10
N ALA A 406 -1.30 -11.01 -21.20
CA ALA A 406 -0.69 -11.21 -22.52
C ALA A 406 0.03 -9.96 -23.05
N THR A 407 -0.48 -8.75 -22.75
CA THR A 407 0.18 -7.51 -23.15
C THR A 407 1.37 -7.18 -22.27
N TYR A 408 1.27 -7.44 -20.96
CA TYR A 408 2.32 -7.14 -20.00
C TYR A 408 3.57 -8.03 -20.21
N THR A 409 3.36 -9.32 -20.45
CA THR A 409 4.44 -10.28 -20.76
C THR A 409 4.96 -10.18 -22.19
N GLU A 410 4.40 -9.25 -23.00
CA GLU A 410 4.71 -9.08 -24.44
C GLU A 410 4.44 -10.32 -25.31
N VAL A 411 3.83 -11.37 -24.77
CA VAL A 411 3.48 -12.56 -25.55
C VAL A 411 2.44 -12.24 -26.63
N PHE A 412 1.60 -11.24 -26.39
CA PHE A 412 0.61 -10.80 -27.37
C PHE A 412 1.22 -10.26 -28.66
N THR A 413 2.43 -9.70 -28.58
CA THR A 413 3.16 -9.26 -29.78
C THR A 413 3.54 -10.45 -30.68
N ASP A 414 3.96 -11.57 -30.09
CA ASP A 414 4.29 -12.78 -30.85
C ASP A 414 3.03 -13.49 -31.36
N ILE A 415 1.94 -13.48 -30.58
CA ILE A 415 0.64 -14.00 -31.03
C ILE A 415 0.12 -13.20 -32.24
N ARG A 416 0.20 -11.88 -32.23
CA ARG A 416 -0.20 -11.03 -33.38
C ARG A 416 0.62 -11.35 -34.64
N LYS A 417 1.92 -11.56 -34.50
CA LYS A 417 2.79 -11.97 -35.63
C LYS A 417 2.35 -13.30 -36.21
N LEU A 418 2.01 -14.27 -35.33
CA LEU A 418 1.50 -15.58 -35.78
C LEU A 418 0.21 -15.44 -36.58
N PHE A 419 -0.72 -14.60 -36.16
CA PHE A 419 -1.98 -14.37 -36.90
C PHE A 419 -1.79 -13.67 -38.24
N VAL A 420 -0.73 -12.87 -38.42
CA VAL A 420 -0.37 -12.27 -39.71
C VAL A 420 0.08 -13.34 -40.71
N GLU A 421 0.72 -14.41 -40.24
CA GLU A 421 1.18 -15.51 -41.11
C GLU A 421 0.05 -16.42 -41.64
N MET A 422 -1.17 -16.26 -41.16
CA MET A 422 -2.32 -17.06 -41.62
C MET A 422 -2.69 -16.75 -43.07
N PRO A 423 -3.16 -17.75 -43.84
CA PRO A 423 -3.51 -17.57 -45.27
C PRO A 423 -4.51 -16.42 -45.49
N GLU A 424 -5.56 -16.31 -44.67
CA GLU A 424 -6.58 -15.26 -44.76
C GLU A 424 -5.98 -13.86 -44.51
N SER A 425 -5.00 -13.77 -43.58
CA SER A 425 -4.30 -12.51 -43.31
C SER A 425 -3.43 -12.09 -44.48
N LYS A 426 -2.71 -13.05 -45.11
CA LYS A 426 -1.87 -12.79 -46.29
C LYS A 426 -2.69 -12.37 -47.50
N MET A 427 -3.82 -13.05 -47.77
CA MET A 427 -4.74 -12.67 -48.83
C MET A 427 -5.29 -11.26 -48.69
N ARG A 428 -5.56 -10.82 -47.45
CA ARG A 428 -6.11 -9.47 -47.14
C ARG A 428 -5.03 -8.43 -46.82
N ALA A 429 -3.76 -8.79 -46.95
CA ALA A 429 -2.59 -7.94 -46.64
C ALA A 429 -2.66 -7.35 -45.22
N TYR A 430 -3.13 -8.12 -44.23
CA TYR A 430 -3.24 -7.66 -42.84
C TYR A 430 -1.86 -7.54 -42.20
N LYS A 431 -1.65 -6.41 -41.50
CA LYS A 431 -0.42 -6.11 -40.74
C LYS A 431 -0.67 -6.43 -39.24
N PRO A 432 0.39 -6.53 -38.40
CA PRO A 432 0.25 -6.82 -36.95
C PRO A 432 -0.66 -5.83 -36.21
N GLY A 433 -0.80 -4.59 -36.69
CA GLY A 433 -1.73 -3.59 -36.14
C GLY A 433 -3.19 -4.00 -36.24
N ARG A 434 -3.57 -4.78 -37.28
CA ARG A 434 -4.94 -5.30 -37.46
C ARG A 434 -5.40 -6.15 -36.26
N PHE A 435 -4.47 -6.89 -35.67
CA PHE A 435 -4.70 -7.77 -34.53
C PHE A 435 -4.46 -7.09 -33.17
N SER A 436 -4.33 -5.75 -33.15
CA SER A 436 -4.23 -4.96 -31.93
C SER A 436 -5.59 -4.37 -31.58
N PHE A 437 -6.05 -4.59 -30.35
CA PHE A 437 -7.26 -3.93 -29.86
C PHE A 437 -7.02 -2.46 -29.42
N ASN A 438 -5.76 -1.98 -29.48
CA ASN A 438 -5.41 -0.59 -29.18
C ASN A 438 -5.41 0.31 -30.42
N VAL A 439 -5.31 -0.28 -31.63
CA VAL A 439 -5.15 0.45 -32.88
C VAL A 439 -6.44 0.36 -33.70
N ALA A 440 -6.83 1.47 -34.33
CA ALA A 440 -7.98 1.50 -35.24
C ALA A 440 -7.79 0.55 -36.44
N GLY A 441 -8.89 0.09 -37.01
CA GLY A 441 -8.93 -0.79 -38.19
C GLY A 441 -9.25 -2.25 -37.89
N GLY A 442 -8.76 -2.82 -36.79
CA GLY A 442 -9.08 -4.20 -36.40
C GLY A 442 -9.91 -4.33 -35.13
N ARG A 443 -9.89 -3.30 -34.31
CA ARG A 443 -10.68 -3.25 -33.07
C ARG A 443 -12.16 -2.96 -33.32
N CYS A 444 -12.98 -3.29 -32.35
CA CYS A 444 -14.38 -2.81 -32.31
C CYS A 444 -14.38 -1.31 -32.03
N GLU A 445 -14.87 -0.50 -32.96
CA GLU A 445 -14.88 0.96 -32.81
C GLU A 445 -15.94 1.42 -31.79
N THR A 446 -17.04 0.67 -31.59
CA THR A 446 -18.08 0.99 -30.59
C THR A 446 -17.54 1.04 -29.15
N CYS A 447 -16.64 0.12 -28.77
CA CYS A 447 -16.01 0.12 -27.46
C CYS A 447 -14.53 0.55 -27.50
N GLY A 448 -14.02 0.98 -28.65
CA GLY A 448 -12.62 1.35 -28.83
C GLY A 448 -11.63 0.22 -28.49
N GLY A 449 -12.05 -1.05 -28.57
CA GLY A 449 -11.23 -2.22 -28.21
C GLY A 449 -11.24 -2.61 -26.73
N ASN A 450 -12.02 -1.93 -25.88
CA ASN A 450 -12.13 -2.27 -24.45
C ASN A 450 -12.88 -3.60 -24.21
N GLY A 451 -13.84 -3.94 -25.10
CA GLY A 451 -14.76 -5.08 -24.93
C GLY A 451 -15.95 -4.75 -24.04
N TYR A 452 -15.86 -3.72 -23.23
CA TYR A 452 -16.88 -3.28 -22.28
C TYR A 452 -17.16 -1.79 -22.45
N LYS A 453 -18.36 -1.37 -22.03
CA LYS A 453 -18.75 0.02 -21.82
C LYS A 453 -18.83 0.27 -20.31
N THR A 454 -18.26 1.36 -19.84
CA THR A 454 -18.40 1.80 -18.45
C THR A 454 -19.65 2.65 -18.33
N ILE A 455 -20.58 2.23 -17.47
CA ILE A 455 -21.73 3.01 -17.06
C ILE A 455 -21.37 3.66 -15.74
N GLN A 456 -21.18 4.99 -15.76
CA GLN A 456 -20.90 5.77 -14.57
C GLN A 456 -22.18 5.91 -13.73
N MET A 457 -22.08 5.59 -12.45
CA MET A 457 -23.16 5.71 -11.49
C MET A 457 -22.79 6.71 -10.42
N ASN A 458 -23.59 7.77 -10.24
CA ASN A 458 -23.26 8.91 -9.39
C ASN A 458 -22.99 8.56 -7.91
N PHE A 459 -23.61 7.51 -7.39
CA PHE A 459 -23.50 7.11 -5.96
C PHE A 459 -23.06 5.65 -5.76
N LEU A 460 -22.84 4.92 -6.83
CA LEU A 460 -22.40 3.52 -6.81
C LEU A 460 -21.14 3.35 -7.65
N PRO A 461 -20.37 2.27 -7.45
CA PRO A 461 -19.25 1.97 -8.32
C PRO A 461 -19.67 1.83 -9.78
N ASP A 462 -18.82 2.28 -10.70
CA ASP A 462 -19.03 2.15 -12.13
C ASP A 462 -19.29 0.70 -12.54
N VAL A 463 -20.28 0.48 -13.40
CA VAL A 463 -20.63 -0.85 -13.89
C VAL A 463 -20.03 -1.06 -15.28
N LEU A 464 -19.33 -2.18 -15.46
CA LEU A 464 -18.79 -2.62 -16.74
C LEU A 464 -19.78 -3.55 -17.43
N VAL A 465 -20.36 -3.11 -18.55
CA VAL A 465 -21.31 -3.89 -19.35
C VAL A 465 -20.63 -4.35 -20.64
N PRO A 466 -20.75 -5.64 -21.04
CA PRO A 466 -20.21 -6.11 -22.32
C PRO A 466 -20.71 -5.27 -23.49
N CYS A 467 -19.81 -4.95 -24.40
CA CYS A 467 -20.15 -4.17 -25.58
C CYS A 467 -21.12 -4.92 -26.50
N GLU A 468 -22.27 -4.35 -26.81
CA GLU A 468 -23.33 -4.95 -27.63
C GLU A 468 -22.86 -5.32 -29.05
N ALA A 469 -21.94 -4.52 -29.64
CA ALA A 469 -21.45 -4.72 -31.01
C ALA A 469 -20.45 -5.89 -31.11
N CYS A 470 -19.56 -6.06 -30.13
CA CYS A 470 -18.54 -7.12 -30.17
C CYS A 470 -18.73 -8.22 -29.12
N HIS A 471 -19.75 -8.12 -28.26
CA HIS A 471 -20.05 -9.10 -27.19
C HIS A 471 -18.82 -9.46 -26.34
N GLY A 472 -18.03 -8.44 -25.96
CA GLY A 472 -16.79 -8.62 -25.18
C GLY A 472 -15.54 -9.00 -25.99
N LYS A 473 -15.67 -9.31 -27.28
CA LYS A 473 -14.55 -9.84 -28.11
C LYS A 473 -13.49 -8.81 -28.52
N ARG A 474 -13.70 -7.51 -28.28
CA ARG A 474 -12.76 -6.40 -28.54
C ARG A 474 -12.47 -6.07 -30.01
N TYR A 475 -12.76 -6.95 -30.95
CA TYR A 475 -12.44 -6.83 -32.39
C TYR A 475 -13.68 -6.72 -33.25
N ASN A 476 -13.50 -6.22 -34.47
CA ASN A 476 -14.53 -6.25 -35.51
C ASN A 476 -14.64 -7.66 -36.12
N ARG A 477 -15.77 -7.91 -36.82
CA ARG A 477 -16.09 -9.20 -37.38
C ARG A 477 -15.02 -9.74 -38.35
N GLU A 478 -14.49 -8.88 -39.22
CA GLU A 478 -13.51 -9.26 -40.24
C GLU A 478 -12.19 -9.75 -39.62
N THR A 479 -11.73 -9.13 -38.51
CA THR A 479 -10.53 -9.57 -37.79
C THR A 479 -10.75 -10.93 -37.13
N LEU A 480 -11.97 -11.22 -36.68
CA LEU A 480 -12.34 -12.49 -36.03
C LEU A 480 -12.49 -13.66 -37.02
N GLU A 481 -12.59 -13.39 -38.31
CA GLU A 481 -12.62 -14.42 -39.35
C GLU A 481 -11.27 -15.14 -39.49
N VAL A 482 -10.17 -14.44 -39.23
CA VAL A 482 -8.82 -15.05 -39.26
C VAL A 482 -8.67 -16.02 -38.08
N ARG A 483 -8.30 -17.26 -38.38
CA ARG A 483 -8.20 -18.33 -37.40
C ARG A 483 -6.86 -19.07 -37.46
N PHE A 484 -6.34 -19.39 -36.28
CA PHE A 484 -5.21 -20.30 -36.09
C PHE A 484 -5.70 -21.52 -35.29
N LYS A 485 -5.47 -22.73 -35.82
CA LYS A 485 -6.03 -23.99 -35.26
C LYS A 485 -7.54 -23.85 -34.91
N GLY A 486 -8.34 -23.19 -35.78
CA GLY A 486 -9.78 -22.98 -35.60
C GLY A 486 -10.18 -21.89 -34.60
N LYS A 487 -9.26 -21.21 -33.93
CA LYS A 487 -9.52 -20.17 -32.93
C LYS A 487 -9.19 -18.78 -33.48
N SER A 488 -10.09 -17.81 -33.24
CA SER A 488 -9.84 -16.39 -33.52
C SER A 488 -8.90 -15.78 -32.46
N ILE A 489 -8.38 -14.58 -32.73
CA ILE A 489 -7.54 -13.89 -31.75
C ILE A 489 -8.29 -13.55 -30.44
N ALA A 490 -9.59 -13.33 -30.51
CA ALA A 490 -10.41 -13.13 -29.30
C ALA A 490 -10.55 -14.43 -28.49
N ASP A 491 -10.75 -15.56 -29.17
CA ASP A 491 -10.81 -16.87 -28.51
C ASP A 491 -9.49 -17.21 -27.83
N VAL A 492 -8.35 -16.81 -28.41
CA VAL A 492 -7.02 -16.97 -27.80
C VAL A 492 -6.86 -16.12 -26.54
N LEU A 493 -7.34 -14.88 -26.55
CA LEU A 493 -7.33 -14.02 -25.36
C LEU A 493 -8.26 -14.54 -24.24
N ASP A 494 -9.32 -15.27 -24.60
CA ASP A 494 -10.24 -15.89 -23.64
C ASP A 494 -9.76 -17.26 -23.10
N MET A 495 -8.67 -17.82 -23.64
CA MET A 495 -8.05 -19.03 -23.12
C MET A 495 -7.43 -18.77 -21.75
N THR A 496 -7.57 -19.74 -20.85
CA THR A 496 -6.74 -19.79 -19.64
C THR A 496 -5.29 -20.06 -20.01
N ILE A 497 -4.34 -19.67 -19.14
CA ILE A 497 -2.92 -19.91 -19.38
C ILE A 497 -2.66 -21.41 -19.58
N ASN A 498 -3.29 -22.31 -18.81
CA ASN A 498 -3.17 -23.76 -19.01
C ASN A 498 -3.62 -24.20 -20.43
N GLN A 499 -4.77 -23.71 -20.90
CA GLN A 499 -5.24 -24.00 -22.26
C GLN A 499 -4.30 -23.42 -23.33
N ALA A 500 -3.75 -22.23 -23.06
CA ALA A 500 -2.84 -21.60 -24.00
C ALA A 500 -1.49 -22.34 -24.11
N VAL A 501 -0.99 -22.92 -23.01
CA VAL A 501 0.21 -23.78 -23.04
C VAL A 501 0.02 -24.97 -23.96
N GLU A 502 -1.10 -25.67 -23.85
CA GLU A 502 -1.44 -26.80 -24.72
C GLU A 502 -1.66 -26.36 -26.19
N PHE A 503 -2.38 -25.25 -26.38
CA PHE A 503 -2.69 -24.73 -27.72
C PHE A 503 -1.43 -24.28 -28.50
N PHE A 504 -0.47 -23.67 -27.83
CA PHE A 504 0.77 -23.15 -28.42
C PHE A 504 1.98 -24.09 -28.24
N GLU A 505 1.79 -25.38 -27.95
CA GLU A 505 2.87 -26.36 -27.75
C GLU A 505 3.97 -26.34 -28.84
N ASN A 506 3.56 -26.12 -30.13
CA ASN A 506 4.43 -26.06 -31.28
C ASN A 506 4.91 -24.65 -31.66
N GLN A 507 4.76 -23.68 -30.75
CA GLN A 507 5.16 -22.27 -30.91
C GLN A 507 6.16 -21.86 -29.84
N PRO A 508 7.45 -22.19 -29.93
CA PRO A 508 8.41 -22.11 -28.82
C PRO A 508 8.55 -20.69 -28.25
N LYS A 509 8.51 -19.63 -29.09
CA LYS A 509 8.60 -18.24 -28.61
C LYS A 509 7.40 -17.81 -27.76
N ILE A 510 6.21 -18.28 -28.13
CA ILE A 510 4.98 -18.01 -27.39
C ILE A 510 4.94 -18.89 -26.15
N LEU A 511 5.21 -20.19 -26.31
CA LEU A 511 5.18 -21.18 -25.24
C LEU A 511 6.11 -20.81 -24.08
N GLN A 512 7.34 -20.39 -24.37
CA GLN A 512 8.30 -20.00 -23.34
C GLN A 512 7.75 -18.92 -22.40
N LYS A 513 7.08 -17.88 -22.93
CA LYS A 513 6.52 -16.78 -22.14
C LYS A 513 5.27 -17.22 -21.36
N ILE A 514 4.42 -18.05 -21.96
CA ILE A 514 3.18 -18.52 -21.31
C ILE A 514 3.49 -19.56 -20.22
N LYS A 515 4.48 -20.43 -20.44
CA LYS A 515 4.85 -21.46 -19.49
C LYS A 515 5.34 -20.88 -18.16
N VAL A 516 6.04 -19.76 -18.19
CA VAL A 516 6.47 -19.08 -16.97
C VAL A 516 5.28 -18.56 -16.16
N LEU A 517 4.20 -18.07 -16.81
CA LEU A 517 2.97 -17.70 -16.14
C LEU A 517 2.29 -18.91 -15.47
N GLN A 518 2.35 -20.09 -16.09
CA GLN A 518 1.84 -21.33 -15.48
C GLN A 518 2.70 -21.74 -14.28
N GLU A 519 4.02 -21.64 -14.39
CA GLU A 519 4.98 -21.99 -13.35
C GLU A 519 4.86 -21.15 -12.08
N VAL A 520 4.38 -19.90 -12.17
CA VAL A 520 4.08 -19.05 -11.01
C VAL A 520 2.68 -19.27 -10.44
N GLY A 521 1.98 -20.36 -10.82
CA GLY A 521 0.67 -20.71 -10.31
C GLY A 521 -0.51 -19.95 -10.95
N LEU A 522 -0.31 -19.24 -12.07
CA LEU A 522 -1.35 -18.47 -12.73
C LEU A 522 -2.05 -19.22 -13.89
N GLY A 523 -1.99 -20.55 -13.88
CA GLY A 523 -2.57 -21.39 -14.94
C GLY A 523 -4.07 -21.19 -15.20
N TYR A 524 -4.80 -20.72 -14.22
CA TYR A 524 -6.24 -20.54 -14.23
C TYR A 524 -6.74 -19.21 -14.81
N ILE A 525 -5.91 -18.14 -14.77
CA ILE A 525 -6.31 -16.82 -15.31
C ILE A 525 -6.31 -16.83 -16.84
N LYS A 526 -7.11 -15.93 -17.45
CA LYS A 526 -7.18 -15.81 -18.90
C LYS A 526 -6.07 -14.90 -19.41
N LEU A 527 -5.51 -15.19 -20.60
CA LEU A 527 -4.49 -14.35 -21.26
C LEU A 527 -4.94 -12.90 -21.42
N GLY A 528 -6.19 -12.67 -21.80
CA GLY A 528 -6.78 -11.35 -22.02
C GLY A 528 -7.56 -10.80 -20.83
N GLN A 529 -7.42 -11.36 -19.62
CA GLN A 529 -8.10 -10.87 -18.42
C GLN A 529 -7.69 -9.42 -18.11
N PRO A 530 -8.64 -8.47 -17.97
CA PRO A 530 -8.28 -7.09 -17.63
C PRO A 530 -7.49 -7.00 -16.33
N SER A 531 -6.45 -6.19 -16.30
CA SER A 531 -5.62 -6.01 -15.10
C SER A 531 -6.39 -5.51 -13.87
N SER A 532 -7.48 -4.76 -14.10
CA SER A 532 -8.36 -4.27 -13.04
C SER A 532 -9.19 -5.38 -12.35
N THR A 533 -9.22 -6.58 -12.91
CA THR A 533 -9.93 -7.75 -12.35
C THR A 533 -8.97 -8.77 -11.72
N LEU A 534 -7.66 -8.49 -11.77
CA LEU A 534 -6.65 -9.29 -11.09
C LEU A 534 -6.51 -8.85 -9.64
N SER A 535 -6.32 -9.81 -8.74
CA SER A 535 -5.92 -9.51 -7.37
C SER A 535 -4.51 -8.91 -7.31
N GLY A 536 -4.15 -8.28 -6.17
CA GLY A 536 -2.81 -7.76 -5.96
C GLY A 536 -1.73 -8.84 -6.14
N GLY A 537 -1.93 -10.01 -5.55
CA GLY A 537 -1.01 -11.15 -5.66
C GLY A 537 -0.94 -11.73 -7.08
N GLU A 538 -2.04 -11.80 -7.84
CA GLU A 538 -2.04 -12.21 -9.24
C GLU A 538 -1.23 -11.22 -10.10
N SER A 539 -1.43 -9.91 -9.90
CA SER A 539 -0.68 -8.86 -10.59
C SER A 539 0.82 -8.96 -10.30
N GLN A 540 1.19 -9.18 -9.06
CA GLN A 540 2.58 -9.37 -8.62
C GLN A 540 3.21 -10.62 -9.28
N ARG A 541 2.50 -11.74 -9.32
CA ARG A 541 2.98 -12.96 -9.97
C ARG A 541 3.14 -12.80 -11.49
N VAL A 542 2.29 -12.02 -12.16
CA VAL A 542 2.48 -11.69 -13.59
C VAL A 542 3.75 -10.85 -13.81
N LYS A 543 4.02 -9.88 -12.91
CA LYS A 543 5.28 -9.10 -12.95
C LYS A 543 6.50 -10.02 -12.78
N LEU A 544 6.45 -10.89 -11.79
CA LEU A 544 7.51 -11.87 -11.51
C LEU A 544 7.74 -12.79 -12.71
N ALA A 545 6.68 -13.35 -13.31
CA ALA A 545 6.76 -14.20 -14.50
C ALA A 545 7.42 -13.47 -15.68
N THR A 546 7.13 -12.18 -15.85
CA THR A 546 7.72 -11.38 -16.91
C THR A 546 9.23 -11.23 -16.75
N GLU A 547 9.70 -11.03 -15.52
CA GLU A 547 11.14 -10.95 -15.25
C GLU A 547 11.83 -12.31 -15.40
N LEU A 548 11.18 -13.39 -14.96
CA LEU A 548 11.68 -14.77 -15.14
C LEU A 548 11.85 -15.18 -16.61
N ALA A 549 11.01 -14.65 -17.49
CA ALA A 549 11.07 -14.92 -18.93
C ALA A 549 12.26 -14.20 -19.63
N LYS A 550 12.87 -13.19 -18.97
CA LYS A 550 14.02 -12.45 -19.50
C LYS A 550 15.32 -13.24 -19.32
N LYS A 551 16.33 -12.87 -20.10
CA LYS A 551 17.67 -13.43 -19.95
C LYS A 551 18.27 -12.96 -18.63
N ASP A 552 18.75 -13.90 -17.85
CA ASP A 552 19.29 -13.70 -16.51
C ASP A 552 20.83 -13.53 -16.56
N THR A 553 21.37 -12.65 -15.72
CA THR A 553 22.80 -12.38 -15.58
C THR A 553 23.40 -13.01 -14.32
N GLY A 554 22.57 -13.47 -13.40
CA GLY A 554 23.00 -14.01 -12.09
C GLY A 554 23.48 -12.95 -11.10
N LYS A 555 23.23 -11.65 -11.36
CA LYS A 555 23.59 -10.52 -10.49
C LYS A 555 22.41 -9.58 -10.24
N THR A 556 21.21 -10.01 -10.54
CA THR A 556 20.02 -9.19 -10.36
C THR A 556 19.56 -9.22 -8.90
N LEU A 557 19.21 -8.06 -8.37
CA LEU A 557 18.55 -7.92 -7.08
C LEU A 557 17.03 -7.82 -7.29
N TYR A 558 16.29 -8.79 -6.77
CA TYR A 558 14.84 -8.77 -6.74
C TYR A 558 14.36 -8.29 -5.37
N ILE A 559 13.42 -7.34 -5.34
CA ILE A 559 12.77 -6.85 -4.13
C ILE A 559 11.28 -7.16 -4.25
N LEU A 560 10.76 -7.98 -3.34
CA LEU A 560 9.35 -8.37 -3.30
C LEU A 560 8.74 -7.87 -1.99
N ASP A 561 7.60 -7.22 -2.09
CA ASP A 561 6.84 -6.71 -0.95
C ASP A 561 5.59 -7.57 -0.75
N GLU A 562 5.55 -8.29 0.38
CA GLU A 562 4.48 -9.20 0.80
C GLU A 562 3.96 -10.12 -0.33
N PRO A 563 4.85 -10.92 -0.98
CA PRO A 563 4.46 -11.69 -2.16
C PRO A 563 3.49 -12.85 -1.89
N THR A 564 3.22 -13.19 -0.62
CA THR A 564 2.28 -14.26 -0.24
C THR A 564 0.86 -13.78 0.00
N THR A 565 0.60 -12.49 -0.15
CA THR A 565 -0.75 -11.92 0.03
C THR A 565 -1.77 -12.60 -0.88
N GLY A 566 -2.87 -13.07 -0.30
CA GLY A 566 -3.94 -13.76 -1.02
C GLY A 566 -3.56 -15.13 -1.60
N LEU A 567 -2.54 -15.78 -1.05
CA LEU A 567 -2.09 -17.09 -1.50
C LEU A 567 -2.50 -18.20 -0.52
N HIS A 568 -3.07 -19.27 -1.07
CA HIS A 568 -3.20 -20.53 -0.36
C HIS A 568 -1.81 -21.17 -0.14
N PHE A 569 -1.66 -22.02 0.86
CA PHE A 569 -0.40 -22.70 1.22
C PHE A 569 0.31 -23.36 0.01
N GLU A 570 -0.45 -24.00 -0.89
CA GLU A 570 0.09 -24.62 -2.11
C GLU A 570 0.66 -23.59 -3.09
N ASP A 571 0.01 -22.43 -3.21
CA ASP A 571 0.51 -21.33 -4.04
C ASP A 571 1.81 -20.74 -3.46
N ILE A 572 1.92 -20.67 -2.12
CA ILE A 572 3.16 -20.25 -1.43
C ILE A 572 4.30 -21.23 -1.76
N HIS A 573 4.04 -22.53 -1.69
CA HIS A 573 5.02 -23.54 -2.09
C HIS A 573 5.51 -23.32 -3.53
N THR A 574 4.58 -23.15 -4.46
CA THR A 574 4.89 -22.89 -5.88
C THR A 574 5.71 -21.60 -6.04
N LEU A 575 5.34 -20.51 -5.36
CA LEU A 575 6.09 -19.26 -5.38
C LEU A 575 7.52 -19.45 -4.87
N MET A 576 7.70 -20.16 -3.75
CA MET A 576 9.02 -20.40 -3.17
C MET A 576 9.92 -21.23 -4.09
N GLN A 577 9.38 -22.21 -4.81
CA GLN A 577 10.13 -22.95 -5.82
C GLN A 577 10.64 -22.02 -6.95
N VAL A 578 9.82 -21.06 -7.35
CA VAL A 578 10.20 -20.07 -8.37
C VAL A 578 11.31 -19.14 -7.86
N LEU A 579 11.18 -18.62 -6.63
CA LEU A 579 12.20 -17.76 -6.02
C LEU A 579 13.51 -18.50 -5.83
N ASN A 580 13.47 -19.76 -5.40
CA ASN A 580 14.66 -20.60 -5.26
C ASN A 580 15.39 -20.77 -6.61
N ARG A 581 14.66 -21.00 -7.71
CA ARG A 581 15.28 -21.07 -9.06
C ARG A 581 15.99 -19.79 -9.47
N LEU A 582 15.49 -18.61 -9.05
CA LEU A 582 16.17 -17.33 -9.30
C LEU A 582 17.49 -17.26 -8.52
N ILE A 583 17.44 -17.64 -7.26
CA ILE A 583 18.61 -17.61 -6.36
C ILE A 583 19.67 -18.61 -6.82
N ASP A 584 19.27 -19.81 -7.24
CA ASP A 584 20.17 -20.86 -7.73
C ASP A 584 20.92 -20.45 -9.01
N LYS A 585 20.42 -19.45 -9.74
CA LYS A 585 21.13 -18.81 -10.86
C LYS A 585 22.12 -17.72 -10.44
N GLY A 586 22.26 -17.47 -9.13
CA GLY A 586 23.19 -16.49 -8.56
C GLY A 586 22.58 -15.15 -8.16
N ASN A 587 21.27 -14.93 -8.38
CA ASN A 587 20.59 -13.70 -8.04
C ASN A 587 20.35 -13.56 -6.53
N THR A 588 20.07 -12.35 -6.10
CA THR A 588 19.65 -12.04 -4.72
C THR A 588 18.17 -11.74 -4.70
N VAL A 589 17.47 -12.30 -3.74
CA VAL A 589 16.04 -12.02 -3.52
C VAL A 589 15.85 -11.46 -2.12
N ILE A 590 15.36 -10.24 -2.03
CA ILE A 590 14.90 -9.61 -0.78
C ILE A 590 13.37 -9.72 -0.74
N VAL A 591 12.85 -10.25 0.35
CA VAL A 591 11.40 -10.37 0.58
C VAL A 591 11.05 -9.65 1.87
N ILE A 592 10.12 -8.71 1.83
CA ILE A 592 9.48 -8.16 3.03
C ILE A 592 8.29 -9.07 3.33
N GLU A 593 8.28 -9.72 4.49
CA GLU A 593 7.26 -10.71 4.80
C GLU A 593 6.88 -10.81 6.28
N HIS A 594 5.63 -11.23 6.48
CA HIS A 594 5.06 -11.57 7.78
C HIS A 594 4.67 -13.05 7.89
N ASN A 595 4.57 -13.75 6.78
CA ASN A 595 4.20 -15.15 6.71
C ASN A 595 5.35 -16.04 7.19
N LEU A 596 5.10 -16.80 8.27
CA LEU A 596 6.12 -17.67 8.88
C LEU A 596 6.57 -18.80 7.95
N ASP A 597 5.72 -19.28 7.05
CA ASP A 597 6.08 -20.31 6.08
C ASP A 597 7.15 -19.83 5.09
N VAL A 598 7.18 -18.54 4.77
CA VAL A 598 8.26 -17.94 3.96
C VAL A 598 9.48 -17.61 4.83
N ILE A 599 9.25 -17.00 6.00
CA ILE A 599 10.34 -16.58 6.90
C ILE A 599 11.22 -17.77 7.28
N LYS A 600 10.62 -18.95 7.59
CA LYS A 600 11.37 -20.16 7.93
C LYS A 600 12.19 -20.72 6.75
N LEU A 601 11.88 -20.34 5.50
CA LEU A 601 12.61 -20.76 4.30
C LEU A 601 13.76 -19.83 3.92
N ALA A 602 13.85 -18.64 4.52
CA ALA A 602 14.89 -17.67 4.22
C ALA A 602 16.30 -18.20 4.55
N ASP A 603 17.29 -17.82 3.76
CA ASP A 603 18.70 -18.08 4.07
C ASP A 603 19.22 -17.11 5.14
N HIS A 604 18.72 -15.87 5.12
CA HIS A 604 19.08 -14.82 6.06
C HIS A 604 17.85 -13.97 6.43
N ILE A 605 17.73 -13.65 7.70
CA ILE A 605 16.68 -12.78 8.24
C ILE A 605 17.30 -11.49 8.76
N ILE A 606 16.61 -10.37 8.52
CA ILE A 606 16.85 -9.08 9.15
C ILE A 606 15.55 -8.69 9.84
N ASP A 607 15.51 -8.78 11.18
CA ASP A 607 14.31 -8.49 11.97
C ASP A 607 14.35 -7.06 12.50
N MET A 608 13.31 -6.30 12.19
CA MET A 608 13.17 -4.88 12.55
C MET A 608 12.15 -4.69 13.67
N GLY A 609 12.44 -3.76 14.55
CA GLY A 609 11.56 -3.48 15.69
C GLY A 609 12.19 -2.47 16.66
N PRO A 610 11.96 -2.66 17.99
CA PRO A 610 11.17 -3.73 18.65
C PRO A 610 9.66 -3.62 18.45
N GLU A 611 9.14 -2.41 18.26
CA GLU A 611 7.73 -2.09 18.07
C GLU A 611 7.51 -1.35 16.73
N GLY A 612 6.26 -0.96 16.45
CA GLY A 612 5.93 -0.05 15.35
C GLY A 612 6.14 1.43 15.73
N GLY A 613 6.11 2.32 14.73
CA GLY A 613 6.18 3.76 14.93
C GLY A 613 7.48 4.26 15.53
N GLN A 614 7.39 5.23 16.43
CA GLN A 614 8.56 5.85 17.08
C GLN A 614 9.36 4.88 17.95
N GLN A 615 8.72 3.83 18.46
CA GLN A 615 9.40 2.80 19.24
C GLN A 615 10.09 1.75 18.36
N GLY A 616 9.83 1.76 17.06
CA GLY A 616 10.50 0.93 16.05
C GLY A 616 11.76 1.53 15.47
N GLY A 617 12.05 1.17 14.23
CA GLY A 617 13.10 1.79 13.42
C GLY A 617 14.52 1.34 13.74
N THR A 618 14.71 0.17 14.35
CA THR A 618 16.03 -0.42 14.61
C THR A 618 16.08 -1.87 14.12
N VAL A 619 17.28 -2.37 13.84
CA VAL A 619 17.52 -3.81 13.59
C VAL A 619 17.72 -4.49 14.93
N ILE A 620 16.89 -5.50 15.22
CA ILE A 620 16.90 -6.25 16.48
C ILE A 620 17.87 -7.42 16.42
N VAL A 621 17.79 -8.19 15.35
CA VAL A 621 18.62 -9.37 15.14
C VAL A 621 18.76 -9.65 13.65
N THR A 622 19.90 -10.18 13.24
CA THR A 622 20.18 -10.68 11.90
C THR A 622 20.79 -12.06 11.96
N GLY A 623 20.56 -12.87 10.94
CA GLY A 623 21.15 -14.21 10.86
C GLY A 623 20.23 -15.23 10.20
N THR A 624 20.59 -16.52 10.29
CA THR A 624 19.73 -17.59 9.79
C THR A 624 18.46 -17.74 10.65
N PRO A 625 17.36 -18.28 10.10
CA PRO A 625 16.14 -18.52 10.87
C PRO A 625 16.37 -19.21 12.20
N GLU A 626 17.24 -20.24 12.23
CA GLU A 626 17.58 -20.98 13.44
C GLU A 626 18.34 -20.12 14.47
N SER A 627 19.20 -19.22 14.00
CA SER A 627 19.94 -18.29 14.89
C SER A 627 19.01 -17.24 15.48
N VAL A 628 18.09 -16.70 14.67
CA VAL A 628 17.08 -15.75 15.10
C VAL A 628 16.13 -16.38 16.14
N ALA A 629 15.61 -17.56 15.87
CA ALA A 629 14.76 -18.31 16.81
C ALA A 629 15.45 -18.59 18.16
N ARG A 630 16.75 -18.94 18.13
CA ARG A 630 17.54 -19.19 19.34
C ARG A 630 17.90 -17.92 20.12
N SER A 631 17.99 -16.79 19.44
CA SER A 631 18.38 -15.52 20.08
C SER A 631 17.37 -15.05 21.13
N GLY A 632 16.09 -15.41 21.00
CA GLY A 632 15.00 -14.91 21.84
C GLY A 632 14.80 -13.39 21.76
N LYS A 633 15.44 -12.73 20.80
CA LYS A 633 15.32 -11.28 20.59
C LYS A 633 14.29 -10.99 19.52
N GLY A 634 13.43 -9.99 19.78
CA GLY A 634 12.35 -9.60 18.87
C GLY A 634 11.14 -10.55 18.92
N ILE A 635 10.02 -10.03 18.53
CA ILE A 635 8.73 -10.74 18.57
C ILE A 635 8.70 -11.87 17.54
N THR A 636 9.29 -11.66 16.38
CA THR A 636 9.38 -12.66 15.30
C THR A 636 10.05 -13.95 15.79
N SER A 637 11.06 -13.87 16.67
CA SER A 637 11.80 -15.04 17.18
C SER A 637 10.91 -16.01 17.96
N GLU A 638 9.93 -15.50 18.70
CA GLU A 638 9.01 -16.31 19.52
C GLU A 638 8.09 -17.18 18.65
N PHE A 639 7.57 -16.59 17.57
CA PHE A 639 6.70 -17.30 16.63
C PHE A 639 7.50 -18.26 15.75
N LEU A 640 8.68 -17.83 15.27
CA LEU A 640 9.55 -18.65 14.43
C LEU A 640 10.05 -19.93 15.15
N LYS A 641 10.28 -19.83 16.46
CA LYS A 641 10.67 -20.99 17.29
C LYS A 641 9.64 -22.12 17.30
N LYS A 642 8.36 -21.81 17.05
CA LYS A 642 7.28 -22.81 17.02
C LYS A 642 7.18 -23.50 15.66
N GLU A 643 7.71 -22.88 14.60
CA GLU A 643 7.63 -23.35 13.21
C GLU A 643 8.88 -24.09 12.74
N LEU A 644 10.02 -23.94 13.42
CA LEU A 644 11.28 -24.63 13.18
C LEU A 644 11.41 -25.89 14.06
#